data_097a9e323520eb6781f6edd4d6d06e66
#
_entry.id   097a9e323520eb6781f6edd4d6d06e66
#
_cell.length_a   1.000
_cell.length_b   1.000
_cell.length_c   1.000
_cell.angle_alpha   90.00
_cell.angle_beta   90.00
_cell.angle_gamma   90.00
#
_symmetry.space_group_name_H-M   'P 1'
#
loop_
_entity.id
_entity.type
_entity.pdbx_description
1 polymer ?
#
loop_
_entity_poly.entity_id
_entity_poly.type
_entity_poly.pdbx_seq_one_letter_code
_entity_poly.pdbx_strand_id
1 'polypeptide(L)'
;MYKYLQTLNEGQYKAATTIQGPVRILAGAGSGKTHTLISRVAYMIDCGIPPEQILLLTFTNNAAQNMVTRAAAMADSRCGKITACTYHSFCTRLLRRYGMALGIEPGFSILTPAEAADAVKLVKSATPYYDDLEKFPAPKKIVDIYSKSQNMMLSLDRTIQLFYKDAAPLTGHIQTLIESYKAYKEEKNLMDYDDLLVYTLKLLEKDSIRNKISDSYRYIMVDEYQDTNALQEKILFLIAKKYQNLAIVGDDYQSIYAFRGSDINNILCFPERFSDKCNTILININYRSTEEILAVANHMMDTYASFGCKKTMYANNKHGEKPYLFQPANCDDETKYVINHIENLRSKKEELKNIAILERNSMSSFQIENELNRRCIPYRKLGGLKFMEYTCVLDMLALMRAYTNPKDELAFYRILDLLPRIGSAYANKVVSDLMRLGINTDSIYAYKKLAFYPHLSRMVTTLVNTAWEMDIASQFEHLYSFYVDIRQFKIDHMRTKNADKKADEIDKLKSDLQALSALRDMVLEYDNILAFLDDIVLDASKVPEDENILTISTIHSAKGMEWDHVFMIQCTDGVFPKINKYEHDETNDKEYLEELRCFYVAVTRAKTNLHIIAPRSVNVCGRSISGDVAHYLDHSLKDMQKGMIPEIKEEALAFTFTPSSVKDKDLDSILSYAEMQDLSDSVCNRSTCSICGCHAAALYPQSFWSYDDKKTERSLKKIAAVCEDCQKVLHADALQSASEIDDAILHYMRTNECTKEKAMEQYEEAKDTFAMRDKYNWSQKINMGLVKKIMATPYKEERAKIYLIVPFEDKDMVKSLGARWDQAERSWYIPSNCKTPLDQFAPWM
;
A
#
# COMPACT_ATOMS: atom_id res chain seq x y z
N MET A 1 -24.48 36.91 15.29
CA MET A 1 -23.69 35.66 15.39
C MET A 1 -23.15 35.32 14.02
N TYR A 2 -21.85 35.07 13.90
CA TYR A 2 -21.23 34.80 12.60
C TYR A 2 -21.78 33.48 12.01
N LYS A 3 -22.06 33.47 10.69
CA LYS A 3 -22.72 32.35 10.01
C LYS A 3 -22.01 31.02 10.19
N TYR A 4 -20.67 30.99 10.14
CA TYR A 4 -19.85 29.79 10.28
C TYR A 4 -19.86 29.21 11.71
N LEU A 5 -20.14 30.02 12.75
CA LEU A 5 -20.30 29.53 14.12
C LEU A 5 -21.62 28.78 14.34
N GLN A 6 -22.63 29.03 13.51
CA GLN A 6 -23.92 28.33 13.60
C GLN A 6 -23.85 26.87 13.12
N THR A 7 -22.82 26.52 12.36
CA THR A 7 -22.62 25.15 11.85
C THR A 7 -21.87 24.26 12.85
N LEU A 8 -21.34 24.84 13.92
CA LEU A 8 -20.55 24.14 14.92
C LEU A 8 -21.41 23.52 15.99
N ASN A 9 -21.05 22.32 16.42
CA ASN A 9 -21.63 21.74 17.66
C ASN A 9 -21.08 22.46 18.91
N GLU A 10 -21.64 22.17 20.08
CA GLU A 10 -21.31 22.84 21.33
C GLU A 10 -19.80 22.78 21.65
N GLY A 11 -19.18 21.60 21.55
CA GLY A 11 -17.74 21.42 21.78
C GLY A 11 -16.88 22.19 20.78
N GLN A 12 -17.22 22.14 19.49
CA GLN A 12 -16.56 22.88 18.43
C GLN A 12 -16.73 24.41 18.61
N TYR A 13 -17.93 24.86 18.96
CA TYR A 13 -18.23 26.26 19.24
C TYR A 13 -17.38 26.78 20.41
N LYS A 14 -17.34 26.05 21.52
CA LYS A 14 -16.51 26.38 22.69
C LYS A 14 -15.04 26.42 22.32
N ALA A 15 -14.55 25.43 21.55
CA ALA A 15 -13.16 25.38 21.08
C ALA A 15 -12.81 26.53 20.12
N ALA A 16 -13.71 26.92 19.24
CA ALA A 16 -13.50 28.04 18.31
C ALA A 16 -13.51 29.40 19.03
N THR A 17 -14.35 29.60 20.06
CA THR A 17 -14.57 30.91 20.71
C THR A 17 -13.71 31.13 21.96
N THR A 18 -13.11 30.11 22.56
CA THR A 18 -12.19 30.27 23.72
C THR A 18 -10.81 30.73 23.24
N ILE A 19 -10.60 32.05 23.07
CA ILE A 19 -9.38 32.60 22.44
C ILE A 19 -8.23 32.75 23.44
N GLN A 20 -8.52 33.14 24.66
CA GLN A 20 -7.51 33.51 25.65
C GLN A 20 -7.09 32.32 26.52
N GLY A 21 -5.80 32.31 26.90
CA GLY A 21 -5.19 31.29 27.75
C GLY A 21 -4.89 29.96 27.05
N PRO A 22 -4.33 29.01 27.80
CA PRO A 22 -4.02 27.69 27.28
C PRO A 22 -5.29 26.85 27.08
N VAL A 23 -5.39 26.21 25.92
CA VAL A 23 -6.55 25.38 25.54
C VAL A 23 -6.05 24.04 25.00
N ARG A 24 -6.52 22.96 25.61
CA ARG A 24 -6.34 21.59 25.08
C ARG A 24 -7.66 21.11 24.47
N ILE A 25 -7.67 20.87 23.18
CA ILE A 25 -8.83 20.36 22.43
C ILE A 25 -8.59 18.87 22.13
N LEU A 26 -9.30 18.01 22.85
CA LEU A 26 -9.27 16.57 22.61
C LEU A 26 -10.39 16.24 21.62
N ALA A 27 -10.00 15.87 20.41
CA ALA A 27 -10.93 15.72 19.29
C ALA A 27 -10.70 14.38 18.60
N GLY A 28 -11.65 13.46 18.70
CA GLY A 28 -11.52 12.13 18.09
C GLY A 28 -11.45 12.14 16.57
N ALA A 29 -11.27 10.95 16.00
CA ALA A 29 -11.28 10.78 14.55
C ALA A 29 -12.59 11.32 13.95
N GLY A 30 -12.52 12.01 12.80
CA GLY A 30 -13.70 12.49 12.08
C GLY A 30 -14.57 13.53 12.81
N SER A 31 -14.09 14.07 13.94
CA SER A 31 -14.86 15.06 14.75
C SER A 31 -14.78 16.50 14.22
N GLY A 32 -14.12 16.74 13.08
CA GLY A 32 -13.99 18.08 12.50
C GLY A 32 -12.92 18.93 13.16
N LYS A 33 -11.80 18.35 13.65
CA LYS A 33 -10.63 19.07 14.19
C LYS A 33 -10.24 20.26 13.32
N THR A 34 -9.95 20.00 12.05
CA THR A 34 -9.54 21.02 11.08
C THR A 34 -10.60 22.10 10.88
N HIS A 35 -11.87 21.72 10.81
CA HIS A 35 -12.97 22.69 10.69
C HIS A 35 -13.09 23.58 11.92
N THR A 36 -12.87 23.02 13.10
CA THR A 36 -12.86 23.78 14.37
C THR A 36 -11.71 24.78 14.41
N LEU A 37 -10.50 24.38 14.01
CA LEU A 37 -9.34 25.27 13.93
C LEU A 37 -9.52 26.39 12.90
N ILE A 38 -10.07 26.10 11.73
CA ILE A 38 -10.40 27.09 10.70
C ILE A 38 -11.41 28.09 11.23
N SER A 39 -12.47 27.62 11.90
CA SER A 39 -13.49 28.48 12.52
C SER A 39 -12.91 29.34 13.64
N ARG A 40 -11.95 28.80 14.43
CA ARG A 40 -11.24 29.55 15.45
C ARG A 40 -10.38 30.68 14.85
N VAL A 41 -9.64 30.41 13.76
CA VAL A 41 -8.88 31.46 13.03
C VAL A 41 -9.82 32.55 12.54
N ALA A 42 -10.90 32.17 11.89
CA ALA A 42 -11.92 33.10 11.38
C ALA A 42 -12.47 33.97 12.53
N TYR A 43 -12.84 33.36 13.65
CA TYR A 43 -13.36 34.07 14.81
C TYR A 43 -12.36 35.01 15.46
N MET A 44 -11.09 34.62 15.57
CA MET A 44 -10.01 35.49 16.10
C MET A 44 -9.85 36.77 15.26
N ILE A 45 -9.89 36.64 13.91
CA ILE A 45 -9.76 37.78 13.00
C ILE A 45 -11.01 38.67 13.06
N ASP A 46 -12.19 38.10 13.18
CA ASP A 46 -13.44 38.82 13.36
C ASP A 46 -13.51 39.56 14.72
N CYS A 47 -12.80 39.04 15.75
CA CYS A 47 -12.60 39.71 17.03
C CYS A 47 -11.53 40.80 16.97
N GLY A 48 -10.94 41.11 15.81
CA GLY A 48 -9.95 42.18 15.62
C GLY A 48 -8.50 41.81 15.96
N ILE A 49 -8.21 40.51 16.11
CA ILE A 49 -6.81 40.06 16.30
C ILE A 49 -6.07 40.17 14.98
N PRO A 50 -4.90 40.84 14.97
CA PRO A 50 -4.08 40.96 13.78
C PRO A 50 -3.64 39.57 13.26
N PRO A 51 -3.89 39.24 12.01
CA PRO A 51 -3.56 37.90 11.47
C PRO A 51 -2.06 37.58 11.55
N GLU A 52 -1.19 38.58 11.50
CA GLU A 52 0.25 38.41 11.62
C GLU A 52 0.69 37.90 13.02
N GLN A 53 -0.17 38.10 14.04
CA GLN A 53 0.07 37.58 15.39
C GLN A 53 -0.38 36.15 15.61
N ILE A 54 -0.94 35.51 14.59
CA ILE A 54 -1.44 34.13 14.65
C ILE A 54 -0.44 33.17 13.99
N LEU A 55 0.03 32.18 14.76
CA LEU A 55 0.84 31.06 14.30
C LEU A 55 0.01 29.78 14.33
N LEU A 56 -0.10 29.12 13.18
CA LEU A 56 -0.73 27.80 13.05
C LEU A 56 0.31 26.77 12.58
N LEU A 57 0.62 25.82 13.44
CA LEU A 57 1.55 24.73 13.13
C LEU A 57 0.80 23.44 12.84
N THR A 58 1.19 22.78 11.76
CA THR A 58 0.60 21.55 11.28
C THR A 58 1.68 20.51 10.93
N PHE A 59 1.27 19.28 10.67
CA PHE A 59 2.20 18.20 10.30
C PHE A 59 2.71 18.31 8.84
N THR A 60 1.88 18.82 7.92
CA THR A 60 2.24 18.95 6.49
C THR A 60 1.98 20.35 5.95
N ASN A 61 2.79 20.79 4.98
CA ASN A 61 2.61 22.10 4.35
C ASN A 61 1.28 22.20 3.58
N ASN A 62 0.82 21.10 2.97
CA ASN A 62 -0.47 21.07 2.28
C ASN A 62 -1.64 21.28 3.26
N ALA A 63 -1.59 20.67 4.45
CA ALA A 63 -2.60 20.90 5.49
C ALA A 63 -2.62 22.38 5.91
N ALA A 64 -1.45 22.99 6.15
CA ALA A 64 -1.33 24.39 6.49
C ALA A 64 -1.96 25.30 5.41
N GLN A 65 -1.59 25.11 4.16
CA GLN A 65 -2.11 25.90 3.04
C GLN A 65 -3.63 25.74 2.84
N ASN A 66 -4.13 24.50 2.94
CA ASN A 66 -5.56 24.23 2.86
C ASN A 66 -6.35 24.88 3.99
N MET A 67 -5.81 24.89 5.22
CA MET A 67 -6.46 25.58 6.34
C MET A 67 -6.57 27.09 6.10
N VAL A 68 -5.50 27.73 5.61
CA VAL A 68 -5.49 29.16 5.28
C VAL A 68 -6.51 29.48 4.19
N THR A 69 -6.50 28.74 3.11
CA THR A 69 -7.44 28.93 1.98
C THR A 69 -8.89 28.79 2.43
N ARG A 70 -9.20 27.75 3.23
CA ARG A 70 -10.55 27.54 3.77
C ARG A 70 -10.96 28.61 4.78
N ALA A 71 -10.03 29.09 5.63
CA ALA A 71 -10.31 30.17 6.57
C ALA A 71 -10.61 31.47 5.82
N ALA A 72 -9.85 31.79 4.76
CA ALA A 72 -10.08 32.95 3.92
C ALA A 72 -11.46 32.88 3.20
N ALA A 73 -11.85 31.71 2.74
CA ALA A 73 -13.19 31.51 2.16
C ALA A 73 -14.34 31.61 3.19
N MET A 74 -14.05 31.30 4.47
CA MET A 74 -15.05 31.30 5.54
C MET A 74 -15.30 32.70 6.14
N ALA A 75 -14.26 33.49 6.37
CA ALA A 75 -14.33 34.82 6.94
C ALA A 75 -14.01 35.91 5.89
N ASP A 76 -12.73 36.17 5.62
CA ASP A 76 -12.26 37.08 4.59
C ASP A 76 -10.77 36.88 4.25
N SER A 77 -10.30 37.64 3.25
CA SER A 77 -8.94 37.53 2.72
C SER A 77 -7.83 37.84 3.74
N ARG A 78 -8.14 38.51 4.87
CA ARG A 78 -7.17 38.78 5.95
C ARG A 78 -6.62 37.51 6.53
N CYS A 79 -7.39 36.42 6.51
CA CYS A 79 -6.93 35.08 6.94
C CYS A 79 -5.69 34.61 6.18
N GLY A 80 -5.47 35.06 4.95
CA GLY A 80 -4.28 34.74 4.16
C GLY A 80 -2.97 35.25 4.72
N LYS A 81 -3.00 36.18 5.69
CA LYS A 81 -1.82 36.78 6.31
C LYS A 81 -1.34 36.08 7.59
N ILE A 82 -2.04 35.05 8.05
CA ILE A 82 -1.58 34.27 9.20
C ILE A 82 -0.31 33.48 8.82
N THR A 83 0.52 33.19 9.82
CA THR A 83 1.65 32.27 9.62
C THR A 83 1.19 30.84 9.85
N ALA A 84 0.95 30.10 8.74
CA ALA A 84 0.61 28.70 8.79
C ALA A 84 1.72 27.88 8.10
N CYS A 85 2.31 26.90 8.79
CA CYS A 85 3.41 26.08 8.25
C CYS A 85 3.69 24.86 9.13
N THR A 86 4.65 24.03 8.72
CA THR A 86 5.18 22.93 9.56
C THR A 86 6.21 23.48 10.56
N TYR A 87 6.51 22.67 11.61
CA TYR A 87 7.58 23.01 12.57
C TYR A 87 8.92 23.30 11.88
N HIS A 88 9.35 22.43 10.98
CA HIS A 88 10.63 22.60 10.27
C HIS A 88 10.65 23.88 9.42
N SER A 89 9.56 24.15 8.69
CA SER A 89 9.44 25.39 7.91
C SER A 89 9.48 26.65 8.80
N PHE A 90 8.85 26.58 9.96
CA PHE A 90 8.88 27.68 10.94
C PHE A 90 10.30 27.89 11.49
N CYS A 91 10.95 26.81 11.93
CA CYS A 91 12.32 26.87 12.44
C CYS A 91 13.30 27.38 11.38
N THR A 92 13.20 26.92 10.14
CA THR A 92 14.02 27.41 9.03
C THR A 92 13.90 28.92 8.85
N ARG A 93 12.68 29.47 8.90
CA ARG A 93 12.43 30.93 8.79
C ARG A 93 13.07 31.69 9.95
N LEU A 94 12.98 31.15 11.17
CA LEU A 94 13.60 31.77 12.34
C LEU A 94 15.12 31.76 12.25
N LEU A 95 15.72 30.64 11.86
CA LEU A 95 17.18 30.52 11.73
C LEU A 95 17.73 31.43 10.60
N ARG A 96 17.04 31.48 9.46
CA ARG A 96 17.44 32.40 8.38
C ARG A 96 17.37 33.88 8.81
N ARG A 97 16.41 34.23 9.67
CA ARG A 97 16.22 35.60 10.13
C ARG A 97 17.13 36.00 11.32
N TYR A 98 17.35 35.06 12.24
CA TYR A 98 18.00 35.34 13.52
C TYR A 98 19.24 34.47 13.77
N GLY A 99 19.58 33.55 12.91
CA GLY A 99 20.64 32.55 13.10
C GLY A 99 22.04 33.14 13.25
N MET A 100 22.29 34.32 12.68
CA MET A 100 23.53 35.07 12.90
C MET A 100 23.86 35.29 14.39
N ALA A 101 22.83 35.34 15.25
CA ALA A 101 23.05 35.44 16.71
C ALA A 101 23.69 34.16 17.31
N LEU A 102 23.71 33.07 16.57
CA LEU A 102 24.38 31.80 16.91
C LEU A 102 25.60 31.53 16.01
N GLY A 103 25.96 32.44 15.12
CA GLY A 103 27.02 32.24 14.12
C GLY A 103 26.57 31.46 12.89
N ILE A 104 25.27 31.27 12.70
CA ILE A 104 24.73 30.51 11.57
C ILE A 104 24.50 31.48 10.40
N GLU A 105 25.13 31.19 9.26
CA GLU A 105 24.94 31.95 8.04
C GLU A 105 23.56 31.66 7.42
N PRO A 106 22.82 32.71 6.95
CA PRO A 106 21.46 32.52 6.41
C PRO A 106 21.36 31.59 5.17
N GLY A 107 22.47 31.45 4.43
CA GLY A 107 22.56 30.65 3.21
C GLY A 107 22.77 29.14 3.43
N PHE A 108 22.54 28.60 4.61
CA PHE A 108 22.73 27.17 4.87
C PHE A 108 21.84 26.29 3.97
N SER A 109 22.38 25.14 3.58
CA SER A 109 21.63 24.10 2.85
C SER A 109 21.06 23.06 3.81
N ILE A 110 19.87 22.58 3.52
CA ILE A 110 19.18 21.57 4.32
C ILE A 110 19.39 20.20 3.67
N LEU A 111 19.95 19.27 4.44
CA LEU A 111 20.17 17.88 4.01
C LEU A 111 18.88 17.07 4.14
N THR A 112 18.57 16.29 3.12
CA THR A 112 17.58 15.23 3.20
C THR A 112 18.13 14.07 4.06
N PRO A 113 17.29 13.14 4.56
CA PRO A 113 17.76 11.97 5.32
C PRO A 113 18.76 11.10 4.56
N ALA A 114 18.64 11.02 3.24
CA ALA A 114 19.58 10.29 2.39
C ALA A 114 20.95 11.00 2.34
N GLU A 115 20.93 12.31 2.10
CA GLU A 115 22.16 13.14 2.08
C GLU A 115 22.84 13.19 3.45
N ALA A 116 22.08 13.18 4.55
CA ALA A 116 22.62 13.06 5.90
C ALA A 116 23.36 11.73 6.10
N ALA A 117 22.80 10.62 5.61
CA ALA A 117 23.48 9.32 5.65
C ALA A 117 24.74 9.30 4.76
N ASP A 118 24.70 9.95 3.59
CA ASP A 118 25.87 10.09 2.71
C ASP A 118 26.96 10.96 3.34
N ALA A 119 26.59 12.03 4.04
CA ALA A 119 27.55 12.85 4.80
C ALA A 119 28.21 12.04 5.93
N VAL A 120 27.45 11.24 6.69
CA VAL A 120 28.00 10.32 7.70
C VAL A 120 28.94 9.29 7.05
N LYS A 121 28.56 8.75 5.88
CA LYS A 121 29.39 7.82 5.09
C LYS A 121 30.72 8.47 4.68
N LEU A 122 30.68 9.71 4.22
CA LEU A 122 31.85 10.48 3.83
C LEU A 122 32.79 10.71 5.04
N VAL A 123 32.24 11.18 6.16
CA VAL A 123 33.02 11.41 7.39
C VAL A 123 33.62 10.11 7.92
N LYS A 124 32.85 9.01 7.90
CA LYS A 124 33.33 7.68 8.29
C LYS A 124 34.51 7.23 7.42
N SER A 125 34.42 7.42 6.09
CA SER A 125 35.47 6.98 5.14
C SER A 125 36.77 7.77 5.27
N ALA A 126 36.73 8.97 5.84
CA ALA A 126 37.94 9.75 6.14
C ALA A 126 38.77 9.16 7.29
N THR A 127 38.21 8.18 8.02
CA THR A 127 38.85 7.55 9.18
C THR A 127 38.77 6.03 9.03
N PRO A 128 39.76 5.36 8.37
CA PRO A 128 39.74 3.92 8.07
C PRO A 128 39.53 3.01 9.28
N TYR A 129 39.89 3.47 10.48
CA TYR A 129 39.68 2.76 11.76
C TYR A 129 38.23 2.23 11.95
N TYR A 130 37.20 2.93 11.47
CA TYR A 130 35.80 2.50 11.61
C TYR A 130 35.49 1.24 10.80
N ASP A 131 36.25 0.94 9.77
CA ASP A 131 36.05 -0.25 8.93
C ASP A 131 36.59 -1.52 9.58
N ASP A 132 37.52 -1.37 10.53
CA ASP A 132 38.11 -2.47 11.30
C ASP A 132 37.25 -2.88 12.51
N LEU A 133 36.26 -2.05 12.88
CA LEU A 133 35.35 -2.34 14.01
C LEU A 133 34.29 -3.37 13.61
N GLU A 134 34.30 -4.52 14.31
CA GLU A 134 33.23 -5.51 14.13
C GLU A 134 31.87 -4.90 14.50
N LYS A 135 30.86 -5.14 13.63
CA LYS A 135 29.46 -4.72 13.83
C LYS A 135 29.24 -3.22 13.95
N PHE A 136 30.12 -2.38 13.39
CA PHE A 136 29.87 -0.94 13.40
C PHE A 136 28.60 -0.59 12.59
N PRO A 137 27.66 0.23 13.15
CA PRO A 137 26.40 0.50 12.49
C PRO A 137 26.58 1.17 11.12
N ALA A 138 25.64 0.86 10.20
CA ALA A 138 25.59 1.53 8.91
C ALA A 138 25.31 3.04 9.06
N PRO A 139 25.76 3.88 8.11
CA PRO A 139 25.58 5.34 8.18
C PRO A 139 24.14 5.78 8.47
N LYS A 140 23.15 5.17 7.82
CA LYS A 140 21.73 5.42 8.08
C LYS A 140 21.37 5.17 9.54
N LYS A 141 21.81 4.05 10.13
CA LYS A 141 21.54 3.74 11.55
C LYS A 141 22.21 4.74 12.50
N ILE A 142 23.38 5.30 12.14
CA ILE A 142 24.03 6.37 12.91
C ILE A 142 23.18 7.65 12.90
N VAL A 143 22.65 8.04 11.73
CA VAL A 143 21.72 9.18 11.60
C VAL A 143 20.48 8.93 12.45
N ASP A 144 19.88 7.74 12.38
CA ASP A 144 18.69 7.38 13.15
C ASP A 144 18.93 7.46 14.66
N ILE A 145 20.09 6.96 15.16
CA ILE A 145 20.49 7.05 16.57
C ILE A 145 20.61 8.51 17.00
N TYR A 146 21.30 9.33 16.20
CA TYR A 146 21.49 10.74 16.48
C TYR A 146 20.15 11.50 16.47
N SER A 147 19.35 11.34 15.43
CA SER A 147 18.03 11.94 15.29
C SER A 147 17.14 11.60 16.49
N LYS A 148 17.06 10.33 16.88
CA LYS A 148 16.25 9.89 18.02
C LYS A 148 16.73 10.53 19.32
N SER A 149 18.05 10.67 19.54
CA SER A 149 18.61 11.31 20.74
C SER A 149 18.19 12.80 20.82
N GLN A 150 18.21 13.52 19.68
CA GLN A 150 17.84 14.91 19.64
C GLN A 150 16.32 15.09 19.85
N ASN A 151 15.48 14.34 19.12
CA ASN A 151 14.04 14.47 19.17
C ASN A 151 13.43 14.10 20.54
N MET A 152 14.04 13.13 21.22
CA MET A 152 13.62 12.73 22.58
C MET A 152 14.34 13.53 23.68
N MET A 153 15.27 14.41 23.34
CA MET A 153 16.12 15.16 24.26
C MET A 153 16.86 14.25 25.28
N LEU A 154 17.31 13.09 24.82
CA LEU A 154 18.10 12.13 25.63
C LEU A 154 19.58 12.22 25.27
N SER A 155 20.45 11.85 26.23
CA SER A 155 21.86 11.63 25.89
C SER A 155 22.01 10.50 24.89
N LEU A 156 23.07 10.55 24.07
CA LEU A 156 23.35 9.52 23.06
C LEU A 156 23.50 8.14 23.72
N ASP A 157 24.25 8.07 24.85
CA ASP A 157 24.42 6.84 25.62
C ASP A 157 23.05 6.26 26.07
N ARG A 158 22.17 7.09 26.66
CA ARG A 158 20.86 6.64 27.09
C ARG A 158 19.99 6.17 25.92
N THR A 159 20.06 6.84 24.78
CA THR A 159 19.34 6.47 23.57
C THR A 159 19.79 5.10 23.05
N ILE A 160 21.11 4.87 23.01
CA ILE A 160 21.67 3.58 22.58
C ILE A 160 21.26 2.48 23.53
N GLN A 161 21.37 2.69 24.85
CA GLN A 161 20.99 1.69 25.86
C GLN A 161 19.50 1.29 25.78
N LEU A 162 18.62 2.24 25.50
CA LEU A 162 17.18 1.99 25.43
C LEU A 162 16.74 1.35 24.11
N PHE A 163 17.26 1.84 22.99
CA PHE A 163 16.68 1.54 21.68
C PHE A 163 17.63 0.78 20.72
N TYR A 164 18.94 0.73 21.02
CA TYR A 164 19.96 0.16 20.14
C TYR A 164 20.97 -0.66 20.93
N LYS A 165 20.50 -1.57 21.76
CA LYS A 165 21.32 -2.36 22.70
C LYS A 165 22.53 -3.04 22.04
N ASP A 166 22.37 -3.52 20.80
CA ASP A 166 23.46 -4.14 20.01
C ASP A 166 24.61 -3.17 19.72
N ALA A 167 24.36 -1.87 19.67
CA ALA A 167 25.35 -0.83 19.44
C ALA A 167 26.00 -0.31 20.74
N ALA A 168 25.54 -0.75 21.90
CA ALA A 168 26.02 -0.27 23.20
C ALA A 168 27.55 -0.43 23.42
N PRO A 169 28.22 -1.54 23.00
CA PRO A 169 29.69 -1.66 23.10
C PRO A 169 30.46 -0.62 22.28
N LEU A 170 29.81 -0.01 21.28
CA LEU A 170 30.43 0.94 20.34
C LEU A 170 30.03 2.40 20.61
N THR A 171 29.38 2.69 21.76
CA THR A 171 28.83 4.03 22.07
C THR A 171 29.87 5.14 21.96
N GLY A 172 31.08 4.95 22.47
CA GLY A 172 32.17 5.96 22.37
C GLY A 172 32.59 6.24 20.93
N HIS A 173 32.70 5.20 20.10
CA HIS A 173 33.04 5.36 18.68
C HIS A 173 31.91 6.02 17.89
N ILE A 174 30.65 5.70 18.18
CA ILE A 174 29.48 6.34 17.60
C ILE A 174 29.43 7.81 17.96
N GLN A 175 29.71 8.15 19.22
CA GLN A 175 29.78 9.54 19.69
C GLN A 175 30.83 10.33 18.93
N THR A 176 32.06 9.81 18.81
CA THR A 176 33.14 10.47 18.04
C THR A 176 32.77 10.69 16.59
N LEU A 177 32.11 9.72 15.93
CA LEU A 177 31.67 9.87 14.55
C LEU A 177 30.56 10.94 14.43
N ILE A 178 29.63 11.00 15.37
CA ILE A 178 28.58 12.03 15.40
C ILE A 178 29.16 13.42 15.62
N GLU A 179 30.17 13.57 16.49
CA GLU A 179 30.90 14.84 16.69
C GLU A 179 31.60 15.28 15.39
N SER A 180 32.25 14.36 14.69
CA SER A 180 32.86 14.61 13.39
C SER A 180 31.82 14.99 12.32
N TYR A 181 30.66 14.34 12.33
CA TYR A 181 29.52 14.67 11.44
C TYR A 181 28.96 16.08 11.71
N LYS A 182 28.83 16.46 12.99
CA LYS A 182 28.43 17.82 13.36
C LYS A 182 29.44 18.86 12.87
N ALA A 183 30.73 18.65 13.12
CA ALA A 183 31.79 19.53 12.65
C ALA A 183 31.80 19.68 11.12
N TYR A 184 31.59 18.58 10.39
CA TYR A 184 31.48 18.59 8.94
C TYR A 184 30.31 19.47 8.48
N LYS A 185 29.12 19.33 9.09
CA LYS A 185 27.94 20.16 8.76
C LYS A 185 28.20 21.65 9.02
N GLU A 186 28.80 21.97 10.17
CA GLU A 186 29.14 23.36 10.52
C GLU A 186 30.14 23.96 9.53
N GLU A 187 31.23 23.24 9.19
CA GLU A 187 32.24 23.71 8.22
C GLU A 187 31.63 23.97 6.83
N LYS A 188 30.70 23.15 6.40
CA LYS A 188 30.08 23.23 5.07
C LYS A 188 28.77 24.03 5.03
N ASN A 189 28.40 24.69 6.13
CA ASN A 189 27.13 25.42 6.29
C ASN A 189 25.90 24.55 5.89
N LEU A 190 25.86 23.33 6.41
CA LEU A 190 24.82 22.34 6.19
C LEU A 190 24.00 22.13 7.47
N MET A 191 22.73 21.84 7.34
CA MET A 191 21.84 21.45 8.43
C MET A 191 21.01 20.23 8.03
N ASP A 192 20.83 19.26 8.92
CA ASP A 192 19.76 18.28 8.77
C ASP A 192 18.45 18.79 9.42
N TYR A 193 17.38 17.99 9.30
CA TYR A 193 16.08 18.36 9.89
C TYR A 193 16.11 18.54 11.40
N ASP A 194 16.92 17.75 12.11
CA ASP A 194 17.04 17.83 13.57
C ASP A 194 17.77 19.10 14.00
N ASP A 195 18.79 19.53 13.26
CA ASP A 195 19.52 20.77 13.52
C ASP A 195 18.58 21.99 13.48
N LEU A 196 17.60 22.01 12.56
CA LEU A 196 16.64 23.11 12.48
C LEU A 196 15.90 23.30 13.82
N LEU A 197 15.53 22.21 14.47
CA LEU A 197 14.86 22.26 15.77
C LEU A 197 15.84 22.58 16.90
N VAL A 198 17.00 21.93 16.94
CA VAL A 198 18.02 22.10 17.99
C VAL A 198 18.54 23.52 18.01
N TYR A 199 18.90 24.07 16.86
CA TYR A 199 19.41 25.45 16.80
C TYR A 199 18.31 26.50 17.05
N THR A 200 17.05 26.19 16.68
CA THR A 200 15.92 27.04 17.05
C THR A 200 15.72 27.05 18.57
N LEU A 201 15.84 25.91 19.26
CA LEU A 201 15.80 25.88 20.72
C LEU A 201 16.90 26.72 21.33
N LYS A 202 18.16 26.59 20.88
CA LYS A 202 19.30 27.42 21.34
C LYS A 202 19.05 28.91 21.06
N LEU A 203 18.44 29.25 19.94
CA LEU A 203 18.07 30.62 19.60
C LEU A 203 17.05 31.20 20.57
N LEU A 204 16.05 30.42 20.98
CA LEU A 204 15.01 30.81 21.92
C LEU A 204 15.50 30.88 23.38
N GLU A 205 16.64 30.33 23.71
CA GLU A 205 17.30 30.52 25.00
C GLU A 205 17.79 31.97 25.19
N LYS A 206 17.99 32.73 24.08
CA LYS A 206 18.32 34.15 24.13
C LYS A 206 17.04 34.96 24.36
N ASP A 207 16.87 35.52 25.54
CA ASP A 207 15.68 36.28 25.97
C ASP A 207 15.26 37.39 25.00
N SER A 208 16.22 38.14 24.47
CA SER A 208 15.94 39.24 23.54
C SER A 208 15.30 38.77 22.23
N ILE A 209 15.70 37.61 21.72
CA ILE A 209 15.15 37.01 20.51
C ILE A 209 13.82 36.32 20.81
N ARG A 210 13.77 35.54 21.88
CA ARG A 210 12.54 34.89 22.33
C ARG A 210 11.41 35.90 22.50
N ASN A 211 11.65 37.00 23.17
CA ASN A 211 10.64 38.07 23.38
C ASN A 211 10.15 38.65 22.04
N LYS A 212 11.04 38.90 21.08
CA LYS A 212 10.65 39.40 19.74
C LYS A 212 9.74 38.36 19.03
N ILE A 213 10.06 37.08 19.09
CA ILE A 213 9.28 36.03 18.49
C ILE A 213 7.92 35.89 19.19
N SER A 214 7.90 35.90 20.53
CA SER A 214 6.66 35.87 21.32
C SER A 214 5.76 37.07 21.01
N ASP A 215 6.31 38.27 20.85
CA ASP A 215 5.55 39.45 20.48
C ASP A 215 4.99 39.44 19.07
N SER A 216 5.70 38.73 18.15
CA SER A 216 5.23 38.52 16.79
C SER A 216 4.11 37.48 16.73
N TYR A 217 4.12 36.48 17.61
CA TYR A 217 3.15 35.36 17.61
C TYR A 217 2.48 35.21 18.97
N ARG A 218 1.48 36.09 19.23
CA ARG A 218 0.75 36.09 20.50
C ARG A 218 -0.26 34.99 20.66
N TYR A 219 -0.70 34.42 19.56
CA TYR A 219 -1.67 33.32 19.51
C TYR A 219 -1.08 32.16 18.71
N ILE A 220 -0.92 31.02 19.36
CA ILE A 220 -0.32 29.83 18.75
C ILE A 220 -1.34 28.71 18.75
N MET A 221 -1.50 28.09 17.60
CA MET A 221 -2.34 26.90 17.43
C MET A 221 -1.52 25.76 16.84
N VAL A 222 -1.72 24.55 17.35
CA VAL A 222 -1.00 23.37 16.92
C VAL A 222 -2.00 22.26 16.63
N ASP A 223 -2.01 21.81 15.39
CA ASP A 223 -2.79 20.64 14.97
C ASP A 223 -1.97 19.35 15.12
N GLU A 224 -2.65 18.22 15.29
CA GLU A 224 -2.06 16.87 15.48
C GLU A 224 -1.00 16.85 16.61
N TYR A 225 -1.30 17.51 17.74
CA TYR A 225 -0.32 17.71 18.84
C TYR A 225 0.18 16.39 19.46
N GLN A 226 -0.59 15.29 19.37
CA GLN A 226 -0.17 13.97 19.84
C GLN A 226 1.05 13.41 19.09
N ASP A 227 1.41 14.00 17.93
CA ASP A 227 2.58 13.59 17.13
C ASP A 227 3.82 14.45 17.40
N THR A 228 3.74 15.41 18.32
CA THR A 228 4.87 16.25 18.69
C THR A 228 5.90 15.47 19.50
N ASN A 229 7.18 15.78 19.28
CA ASN A 229 8.28 15.28 20.09
C ASN A 229 8.66 16.27 21.22
N ALA A 230 9.49 15.83 22.15
CA ALA A 230 9.90 16.63 23.31
C ALA A 230 10.58 17.95 22.92
N LEU A 231 11.37 17.95 21.85
CA LEU A 231 12.09 19.14 21.35
C LEU A 231 11.10 20.17 20.77
N GLN A 232 10.12 19.74 20.00
CA GLN A 232 9.05 20.59 19.47
C GLN A 232 8.19 21.19 20.58
N GLU A 233 7.80 20.37 21.58
CA GLU A 233 7.06 20.85 22.76
C GLU A 233 7.83 21.97 23.49
N LYS A 234 9.13 21.77 23.73
CA LYS A 234 9.95 22.76 24.42
C LYS A 234 10.06 24.08 23.66
N ILE A 235 10.20 24.02 22.33
CA ILE A 235 10.19 25.21 21.45
C ILE A 235 8.88 25.98 21.62
N LEU A 236 7.74 25.27 21.53
CA LEU A 236 6.41 25.89 21.70
C LEU A 236 6.25 26.55 23.06
N PHE A 237 6.62 25.87 24.15
CA PHE A 237 6.49 26.39 25.49
C PHE A 237 7.30 27.68 25.70
N LEU A 238 8.50 27.73 25.14
CA LEU A 238 9.31 28.94 25.21
C LEU A 238 8.68 30.12 24.47
N ILE A 239 8.11 29.90 23.29
CA ILE A 239 7.45 30.98 22.52
C ILE A 239 6.15 31.41 23.21
N ALA A 240 5.34 30.45 23.67
CA ALA A 240 4.04 30.71 24.27
C ALA A 240 4.12 31.28 25.69
N LYS A 241 5.26 31.14 26.39
CA LYS A 241 5.43 31.47 27.80
C LYS A 241 4.95 32.88 28.17
N LYS A 242 5.17 33.89 27.31
CA LYS A 242 4.87 35.28 27.58
C LYS A 242 3.37 35.58 27.61
N TYR A 243 2.62 35.09 26.63
CA TYR A 243 1.19 35.38 26.45
C TYR A 243 0.26 34.23 26.85
N GLN A 244 0.77 33.04 26.99
CA GLN A 244 0.06 31.80 27.34
C GLN A 244 -1.14 31.44 26.42
N ASN A 245 -1.29 32.08 25.26
CA ASN A 245 -2.36 31.77 24.31
C ASN A 245 -1.92 30.63 23.36
N LEU A 246 -1.86 29.43 23.93
CA LEU A 246 -1.48 28.22 23.21
C LEU A 246 -2.68 27.27 23.15
N ALA A 247 -3.21 27.04 21.96
CA ALA A 247 -4.25 26.07 21.70
C ALA A 247 -3.66 24.85 21.01
N ILE A 248 -3.78 23.71 21.64
CA ILE A 248 -3.37 22.43 21.07
C ILE A 248 -4.61 21.60 20.71
N VAL A 249 -4.56 20.94 19.55
CA VAL A 249 -5.61 20.05 19.06
C VAL A 249 -5.01 18.71 18.71
N GLY A 250 -5.67 17.65 19.13
CA GLY A 250 -5.21 16.31 18.78
C GLY A 250 -6.13 15.20 19.24
N ASP A 251 -5.75 14.00 18.85
CA ASP A 251 -6.39 12.75 19.23
C ASP A 251 -5.32 11.79 19.78
N ASP A 252 -5.29 11.59 21.08
CA ASP A 252 -4.36 10.67 21.72
C ASP A 252 -4.50 9.22 21.19
N TYR A 253 -5.70 8.82 20.76
CA TYR A 253 -5.92 7.52 20.11
C TYR A 253 -5.33 7.44 18.69
N GLN A 254 -4.85 8.55 18.09
CA GLN A 254 -4.17 8.57 16.79
C GLN A 254 -2.66 8.84 16.89
N SER A 255 -2.05 8.70 18.07
CA SER A 255 -0.60 8.81 18.23
C SER A 255 0.11 7.53 17.76
N ILE A 256 0.64 7.55 16.54
CA ILE A 256 1.26 6.39 15.84
C ILE A 256 2.67 6.69 15.29
N TYR A 257 3.32 7.76 15.75
CA TYR A 257 4.67 8.15 15.30
C TYR A 257 5.72 8.08 16.41
N ALA A 258 5.56 7.20 17.41
CA ALA A 258 6.54 7.03 18.47
C ALA A 258 7.93 6.61 17.93
N PHE A 259 7.98 5.89 16.82
CA PHE A 259 9.23 5.56 16.14
C PHE A 259 10.00 6.81 15.63
N ARG A 260 9.33 7.96 15.44
CA ARG A 260 9.94 9.27 15.14
C ARG A 260 10.21 10.12 16.37
N GLY A 261 10.05 9.57 17.57
CA GLY A 261 10.28 10.27 18.83
C GLY A 261 9.07 11.07 19.34
N SER A 262 7.87 10.92 18.76
CA SER A 262 6.67 11.51 19.34
C SER A 262 6.36 10.87 20.70
N ASP A 263 5.82 11.67 21.62
CA ASP A 263 5.41 11.22 22.94
C ASP A 263 3.95 11.60 23.21
N ILE A 264 3.09 10.59 23.34
CA ILE A 264 1.67 10.76 23.64
C ILE A 264 1.44 11.55 24.94
N ASN A 265 2.39 11.48 25.89
CA ASN A 265 2.30 12.23 27.14
C ASN A 265 2.34 13.75 26.91
N ASN A 266 2.82 14.23 25.77
CA ASN A 266 2.78 15.65 25.45
C ASN A 266 1.34 16.18 25.41
N ILE A 267 0.39 15.45 24.83
CA ILE A 267 -1.02 15.85 24.82
C ILE A 267 -1.75 15.48 26.13
N LEU A 268 -1.42 14.33 26.72
CA LEU A 268 -2.09 13.85 27.92
C LEU A 268 -1.74 14.74 29.13
N CYS A 269 -0.46 15.04 29.33
CA CYS A 269 0.06 15.82 30.45
C CYS A 269 0.23 17.32 30.13
N PHE A 270 -0.38 17.82 29.06
CA PHE A 270 -0.26 19.22 28.66
C PHE A 270 -0.71 20.21 29.77
N PRO A 271 -1.83 20.00 30.49
CA PRO A 271 -2.21 20.90 31.59
C PRO A 271 -1.16 20.98 32.67
N GLU A 272 -0.60 19.86 33.09
CA GLU A 272 0.41 19.81 34.17
C GLU A 272 1.76 20.37 33.74
N ARG A 273 2.11 20.23 32.45
CA ARG A 273 3.41 20.64 31.91
C ARG A 273 3.44 22.11 31.51
N PHE A 274 2.34 22.67 30.98
CA PHE A 274 2.31 24.02 30.46
C PHE A 274 1.66 25.01 31.45
N SER A 275 0.43 24.72 31.88
CA SER A 275 -0.30 25.57 32.84
C SER A 275 -1.50 24.84 33.43
N ASP A 276 -1.61 24.88 34.75
CA ASP A 276 -2.76 24.40 35.54
C ASP A 276 -4.11 25.10 35.20
N LYS A 277 -4.03 26.28 34.56
CA LYS A 277 -5.19 27.05 34.05
C LYS A 277 -5.67 26.60 32.69
N CYS A 278 -5.21 25.44 32.20
CA CYS A 278 -5.57 24.93 30.89
C CYS A 278 -7.05 24.55 30.83
N ASN A 279 -7.73 25.09 29.81
CA ASN A 279 -9.12 24.72 29.50
C ASN A 279 -9.14 23.50 28.58
N THR A 280 -9.59 22.35 29.09
CA THR A 280 -9.75 21.14 28.28
C THR A 280 -11.15 21.09 27.69
N ILE A 281 -11.23 20.93 26.37
CA ILE A 281 -12.47 20.87 25.60
C ILE A 281 -12.49 19.53 24.83
N LEU A 282 -13.57 18.77 24.98
CA LEU A 282 -13.77 17.51 24.29
C LEU A 282 -14.68 17.71 23.06
N ILE A 283 -14.28 17.16 21.91
CA ILE A 283 -15.08 17.10 20.70
C ILE A 283 -15.21 15.64 20.29
N ASN A 284 -16.39 15.07 20.51
CA ASN A 284 -16.64 13.64 20.37
C ASN A 284 -17.78 13.28 19.39
N ILE A 285 -18.36 14.26 18.69
CA ILE A 285 -19.29 14.00 17.60
C ILE A 285 -18.52 13.75 16.31
N ASN A 286 -18.68 12.57 15.72
CA ASN A 286 -18.02 12.16 14.48
C ASN A 286 -18.93 12.44 13.29
N TYR A 287 -18.40 13.13 12.28
CA TYR A 287 -19.10 13.48 11.03
C TYR A 287 -18.67 12.59 9.85
N ARG A 288 -17.68 11.71 10.06
CA ARG A 288 -17.09 10.86 9.04
C ARG A 288 -17.80 9.53 8.92
N SER A 289 -17.75 8.75 9.97
CA SER A 289 -18.08 7.33 9.98
C SER A 289 -19.50 7.06 10.47
N THR A 290 -20.06 5.92 10.09
CA THR A 290 -21.34 5.42 10.60
C THR A 290 -21.24 4.98 12.06
N GLU A 291 -22.37 4.84 12.73
CA GLU A 291 -22.45 4.39 14.12
C GLU A 291 -21.87 2.98 14.30
N GLU A 292 -22.10 2.11 13.32
CA GLU A 292 -21.67 0.71 13.33
C GLU A 292 -20.13 0.60 13.25
N ILE A 293 -19.48 1.45 12.46
CA ILE A 293 -18.00 1.52 12.40
C ILE A 293 -17.45 2.07 13.72
N LEU A 294 -18.08 3.11 14.27
CA LEU A 294 -17.65 3.70 15.53
C LEU A 294 -17.87 2.77 16.72
N ALA A 295 -18.88 1.91 16.69
CA ALA A 295 -19.08 0.90 17.71
C ALA A 295 -17.86 -0.03 17.85
N VAL A 296 -17.30 -0.50 16.73
CA VAL A 296 -16.07 -1.30 16.71
C VAL A 296 -14.89 -0.52 17.27
N ALA A 297 -14.69 0.72 16.81
CA ALA A 297 -13.59 1.57 17.27
C ALA A 297 -13.69 1.90 18.76
N ASN A 298 -14.88 2.22 19.27
CA ASN A 298 -15.11 2.50 20.69
C ASN A 298 -14.90 1.26 21.56
N HIS A 299 -15.49 0.10 21.21
CA HIS A 299 -15.31 -1.14 21.95
C HIS A 299 -13.85 -1.55 22.07
N MET A 300 -13.11 -1.44 20.96
CA MET A 300 -11.70 -1.75 20.95
C MET A 300 -10.92 -0.85 21.93
N MET A 301 -11.14 0.46 21.88
CA MET A 301 -10.42 1.39 22.76
C MET A 301 -10.87 1.28 24.22
N ASP A 302 -12.16 1.08 24.49
CA ASP A 302 -12.68 0.92 25.86
C ASP A 302 -12.14 -0.36 26.53
N THR A 303 -11.89 -1.41 25.75
CA THR A 303 -11.42 -2.70 26.25
C THR A 303 -9.90 -2.73 26.42
N TYR A 304 -9.15 -2.25 25.45
CA TYR A 304 -7.70 -2.50 25.39
C TYR A 304 -6.84 -1.27 25.67
N ALA A 305 -7.40 -0.04 25.65
CA ALA A 305 -6.61 1.13 25.99
C ALA A 305 -6.48 1.26 27.52
N SER A 306 -5.32 0.90 28.04
CA SER A 306 -5.01 0.96 29.48
C SER A 306 -4.86 2.39 29.99
N PHE A 307 -4.58 3.36 29.12
CA PHE A 307 -4.42 4.77 29.45
C PHE A 307 -4.88 5.67 28.28
N GLY A 308 -5.02 6.96 28.58
CA GLY A 308 -5.49 7.97 27.64
C GLY A 308 -6.70 8.71 28.17
N CYS A 309 -7.17 9.68 27.41
CA CYS A 309 -8.40 10.40 27.74
C CYS A 309 -9.59 9.57 27.28
N LYS A 310 -10.25 8.86 28.19
CA LYS A 310 -11.47 8.11 27.86
C LYS A 310 -12.46 9.01 27.13
N LYS A 311 -12.82 8.61 25.93
CA LYS A 311 -13.78 9.33 25.08
C LYS A 311 -14.54 8.34 24.23
N THR A 312 -15.85 8.46 24.20
CA THR A 312 -16.71 7.70 23.30
C THR A 312 -17.08 8.60 22.13
N MET A 313 -16.89 8.11 20.91
CA MET A 313 -17.26 8.83 19.70
C MET A 313 -18.68 8.51 19.30
N TYR A 314 -19.46 9.53 18.98
CA TYR A 314 -20.87 9.41 18.57
C TYR A 314 -21.02 9.84 17.12
N ALA A 315 -21.71 9.04 16.30
CA ALA A 315 -21.99 9.41 14.92
C ALA A 315 -22.98 10.57 14.87
N ASN A 316 -22.78 11.48 13.92
CA ASN A 316 -23.75 12.55 13.66
C ASN A 316 -24.91 12.03 12.80
N ASN A 317 -25.78 11.20 13.37
CA ASN A 317 -26.97 10.60 12.74
C ASN A 317 -26.64 9.82 11.45
N LYS A 318 -25.46 9.22 11.35
CA LYS A 318 -25.08 8.36 10.24
C LYS A 318 -25.19 6.90 10.65
N HIS A 319 -26.08 6.18 10.00
CA HIS A 319 -26.21 4.74 10.10
C HIS A 319 -25.78 4.08 8.79
N GLY A 320 -25.30 2.85 8.86
CA GLY A 320 -24.83 2.10 7.73
C GLY A 320 -24.84 0.60 7.98
N GLU A 321 -24.13 -0.13 7.16
CA GLU A 321 -23.94 -1.55 7.33
C GLU A 321 -22.93 -1.84 8.44
N LYS A 322 -23.11 -2.96 9.14
CA LYS A 322 -22.10 -3.44 10.08
C LYS A 322 -20.80 -3.73 9.34
N PRO A 323 -19.64 -3.42 9.94
CA PRO A 323 -18.35 -3.83 9.36
C PRO A 323 -18.29 -5.32 9.01
N TYR A 324 -17.67 -5.64 7.89
CA TYR A 324 -17.51 -7.01 7.44
C TYR A 324 -16.23 -7.62 8.03
N LEU A 325 -16.33 -8.84 8.55
CA LEU A 325 -15.19 -9.65 8.94
C LEU A 325 -15.10 -10.86 8.01
N PHE A 326 -13.97 -11.00 7.30
CA PHE A 326 -13.69 -12.14 6.45
C PHE A 326 -12.43 -12.87 6.92
N GLN A 327 -12.53 -14.17 7.16
CA GLN A 327 -11.43 -15.03 7.60
C GLN A 327 -11.10 -16.08 6.53
N PRO A 328 -10.36 -15.73 5.47
CA PRO A 328 -9.94 -16.68 4.46
C PRO A 328 -8.88 -17.67 5.00
N ALA A 329 -8.69 -18.78 4.29
CA ALA A 329 -7.66 -19.74 4.61
C ALA A 329 -6.23 -19.17 4.40
N ASN A 330 -6.06 -18.34 3.38
CA ASN A 330 -4.77 -17.80 2.94
C ASN A 330 -4.93 -16.42 2.27
N CYS A 331 -3.80 -15.81 1.84
CA CYS A 331 -3.79 -14.53 1.17
C CYS A 331 -4.33 -14.56 -0.29
N ASP A 332 -4.40 -15.72 -0.93
CA ASP A 332 -4.99 -15.83 -2.27
C ASP A 332 -6.50 -15.58 -2.22
N ASP A 333 -7.18 -16.16 -1.22
CA ASP A 333 -8.61 -15.94 -1.00
C ASP A 333 -8.90 -14.51 -0.47
N GLU A 334 -7.97 -13.92 0.31
CA GLU A 334 -8.00 -12.51 0.66
C GLU A 334 -7.97 -11.63 -0.60
N THR A 335 -7.03 -11.91 -1.51
CA THR A 335 -6.90 -11.19 -2.78
C THR A 335 -8.18 -11.28 -3.60
N LYS A 336 -8.74 -12.48 -3.76
CA LYS A 336 -10.03 -12.69 -4.46
C LYS A 336 -11.15 -11.88 -3.81
N TYR A 337 -11.23 -11.87 -2.48
CA TYR A 337 -12.24 -11.11 -1.75
C TYR A 337 -12.15 -9.62 -2.07
N VAL A 338 -10.97 -9.03 -1.93
CA VAL A 338 -10.75 -7.60 -2.16
C VAL A 338 -11.06 -7.23 -3.60
N ILE A 339 -10.51 -7.97 -4.55
CA ILE A 339 -10.68 -7.68 -5.98
C ILE A 339 -12.15 -7.83 -6.40
N ASN A 340 -12.83 -8.86 -5.94
CA ASN A 340 -14.23 -9.08 -6.30
C ASN A 340 -15.14 -8.00 -5.71
N HIS A 341 -14.87 -7.51 -4.50
CA HIS A 341 -15.60 -6.38 -3.96
C HIS A 341 -15.35 -5.09 -4.74
N ILE A 342 -14.10 -4.82 -5.15
CA ILE A 342 -13.77 -3.65 -5.98
C ILE A 342 -14.52 -3.70 -7.31
N GLU A 343 -14.53 -4.84 -7.99
CA GLU A 343 -15.26 -5.00 -9.25
C GLU A 343 -16.78 -4.84 -9.06
N ASN A 344 -17.34 -5.37 -7.97
CA ASN A 344 -18.76 -5.18 -7.64
C ASN A 344 -19.06 -3.68 -7.38
N LEU A 345 -18.19 -2.95 -6.68
CA LEU A 345 -18.36 -1.50 -6.50
C LEU A 345 -18.27 -0.76 -7.84
N ARG A 346 -17.33 -1.12 -8.71
CA ARG A 346 -17.24 -0.54 -10.07
C ARG A 346 -18.49 -0.79 -10.89
N SER A 347 -19.04 -2.00 -10.82
CA SER A 347 -20.30 -2.32 -11.52
C SER A 347 -21.49 -1.47 -11.05
N LYS A 348 -21.45 -1.01 -9.79
CA LYS A 348 -22.41 -0.06 -9.20
C LYS A 348 -22.08 1.40 -9.48
N LYS A 349 -21.07 1.68 -10.33
CA LYS A 349 -20.57 3.02 -10.69
C LYS A 349 -19.94 3.79 -9.51
N GLU A 350 -19.46 3.08 -8.49
CA GLU A 350 -18.65 3.71 -7.45
C GLU A 350 -17.29 4.14 -8.01
N GLU A 351 -16.84 5.32 -7.60
CA GLU A 351 -15.57 5.87 -8.04
C GLU A 351 -14.40 5.22 -7.27
N LEU A 352 -13.35 4.81 -8.00
CA LEU A 352 -12.15 4.18 -7.41
C LEU A 352 -11.48 5.05 -6.35
N LYS A 353 -11.53 6.38 -6.50
CA LYS A 353 -10.96 7.33 -5.52
C LYS A 353 -11.58 7.22 -4.13
N ASN A 354 -12.80 6.65 -4.03
CA ASN A 354 -13.52 6.43 -2.77
C ASN A 354 -13.16 5.11 -2.09
N ILE A 355 -12.26 4.32 -2.70
CA ILE A 355 -11.87 2.99 -2.23
C ILE A 355 -10.41 3.01 -1.76
N ALA A 356 -10.15 2.45 -0.58
CA ALA A 356 -8.80 2.25 -0.09
C ALA A 356 -8.54 0.84 0.42
N ILE A 357 -7.32 0.37 0.19
CA ILE A 357 -6.77 -0.84 0.79
C ILE A 357 -5.72 -0.39 1.79
N LEU A 358 -5.89 -0.74 3.05
CA LEU A 358 -4.99 -0.38 4.14
C LEU A 358 -4.17 -1.57 4.59
N GLU A 359 -2.87 -1.36 4.67
CA GLU A 359 -1.89 -2.38 5.04
C GLU A 359 -0.98 -1.92 6.18
N ARG A 360 -0.55 -2.86 7.04
CA ARG A 360 0.43 -2.56 8.10
C ARG A 360 1.85 -2.44 7.56
N ASN A 361 2.22 -3.25 6.61
CA ASN A 361 3.51 -3.26 5.92
C ASN A 361 3.29 -3.12 4.42
N SER A 362 4.14 -2.35 3.75
CA SER A 362 4.03 -2.06 2.31
C SER A 362 4.19 -3.28 1.38
N MET A 363 4.59 -4.43 1.91
CA MET A 363 4.69 -5.68 1.16
C MET A 363 3.41 -6.53 1.24
N SER A 364 2.46 -6.18 2.12
CA SER A 364 1.26 -6.99 2.35
C SER A 364 0.29 -6.98 1.17
N SER A 365 0.24 -5.91 0.40
CA SER A 365 -0.65 -5.75 -0.76
C SER A 365 -0.11 -6.34 -2.06
N PHE A 366 1.06 -6.96 -2.04
CA PHE A 366 1.78 -7.40 -3.24
C PHE A 366 0.92 -8.25 -4.21
N GLN A 367 0.22 -9.27 -3.69
CA GLN A 367 -0.65 -10.12 -4.52
C GLN A 367 -1.85 -9.35 -5.07
N ILE A 368 -2.39 -8.42 -4.27
CA ILE A 368 -3.50 -7.55 -4.70
C ILE A 368 -3.03 -6.59 -5.80
N GLU A 369 -1.84 -5.99 -5.66
CA GLU A 369 -1.26 -5.10 -6.69
C GLU A 369 -1.08 -5.84 -8.02
N ASN A 370 -0.59 -7.08 -7.98
CA ASN A 370 -0.44 -7.91 -9.16
C ASN A 370 -1.78 -8.17 -9.85
N GLU A 371 -2.82 -8.50 -9.06
CA GLU A 371 -4.15 -8.74 -9.61
C GLU A 371 -4.83 -7.46 -10.13
N LEU A 372 -4.61 -6.30 -9.49
CA LEU A 372 -5.07 -5.01 -10.00
C LEU A 372 -4.42 -4.66 -11.34
N ASN A 373 -3.10 -4.88 -11.47
CA ASN A 373 -2.38 -4.68 -12.74
C ASN A 373 -2.91 -5.61 -13.83
N ARG A 374 -3.11 -6.89 -13.52
CA ARG A 374 -3.68 -7.88 -14.46
C ARG A 374 -5.07 -7.48 -14.97
N ARG A 375 -5.89 -6.84 -14.13
CA ARG A 375 -7.22 -6.36 -14.48
C ARG A 375 -7.24 -4.92 -14.98
N CYS A 376 -6.09 -4.28 -15.18
CA CYS A 376 -5.97 -2.89 -15.60
C CYS A 376 -6.77 -1.92 -14.69
N ILE A 377 -6.80 -2.17 -13.37
CA ILE A 377 -7.44 -1.28 -12.40
C ILE A 377 -6.39 -0.29 -11.92
N PRO A 378 -6.54 1.02 -12.20
CA PRO A 378 -5.53 2.00 -11.82
C PRO A 378 -5.52 2.21 -10.30
N TYR A 379 -4.32 2.20 -9.71
CA TYR A 379 -4.12 2.45 -8.30
C TYR A 379 -2.89 3.33 -8.04
N ARG A 380 -2.90 4.01 -6.89
CA ARG A 380 -1.72 4.68 -6.34
C ARG A 380 -1.33 4.05 -5.02
N LYS A 381 -0.04 3.94 -4.75
CA LYS A 381 0.47 3.42 -3.48
C LYS A 381 1.09 4.54 -2.63
N LEU A 382 0.66 4.63 -1.37
CA LEU A 382 1.15 5.60 -0.39
C LEU A 382 1.88 4.88 0.74
N GLY A 383 3.09 5.33 1.05
CA GLY A 383 3.88 4.78 2.16
C GLY A 383 4.64 3.49 1.84
N GLY A 384 4.89 3.21 0.57
CA GLY A 384 5.71 2.10 0.10
C GLY A 384 6.19 2.32 -1.33
N LEU A 385 7.09 1.44 -1.78
CA LEU A 385 7.50 1.39 -3.17
C LEU A 385 6.42 0.68 -3.99
N LYS A 386 6.18 1.13 -5.21
CA LYS A 386 5.40 0.36 -6.18
C LYS A 386 6.13 -0.94 -6.50
N PHE A 387 5.40 -1.98 -6.91
CA PHE A 387 5.99 -3.29 -7.24
C PHE A 387 7.22 -3.19 -8.16
N MET A 388 7.10 -2.38 -9.23
CA MET A 388 8.21 -2.17 -10.17
C MET A 388 9.39 -1.36 -9.62
N GLU A 389 9.26 -0.77 -8.44
CA GLU A 389 10.32 -0.01 -7.75
C GLU A 389 11.09 -0.88 -6.72
N TYR A 390 10.67 -2.12 -6.49
CA TYR A 390 11.43 -3.03 -5.62
C TYR A 390 12.80 -3.32 -6.20
N THR A 391 13.82 -3.29 -5.34
CA THR A 391 15.21 -3.46 -5.75
C THR A 391 15.42 -4.75 -6.54
N CYS A 392 14.87 -5.88 -6.09
CA CYS A 392 14.98 -7.16 -6.76
C CYS A 392 14.30 -7.16 -8.15
N VAL A 393 13.16 -6.49 -8.28
CA VAL A 393 12.46 -6.32 -9.57
C VAL A 393 13.29 -5.46 -10.51
N LEU A 394 13.77 -4.30 -10.04
CA LEU A 394 14.65 -3.42 -10.82
C LEU A 394 15.94 -4.12 -11.26
N ASP A 395 16.51 -5.00 -10.43
CA ASP A 395 17.69 -5.78 -10.76
C ASP A 395 17.40 -6.81 -11.86
N MET A 396 16.25 -7.49 -11.78
CA MET A 396 15.80 -8.40 -12.85
C MET A 396 15.47 -7.66 -14.13
N LEU A 397 14.81 -6.51 -14.07
CA LEU A 397 14.56 -5.66 -15.23
C LEU A 397 15.88 -5.20 -15.88
N ALA A 398 16.91 -4.88 -15.08
CA ALA A 398 18.22 -4.55 -15.60
C ALA A 398 18.87 -5.75 -16.32
N LEU A 399 18.77 -6.97 -15.79
CA LEU A 399 19.23 -8.19 -16.47
C LEU A 399 18.50 -8.42 -17.81
N MET A 400 17.17 -8.25 -17.82
CA MET A 400 16.37 -8.36 -19.04
C MET A 400 16.74 -7.28 -20.06
N ARG A 401 16.95 -6.03 -19.64
CA ARG A 401 17.38 -4.92 -20.50
C ARG A 401 18.77 -5.14 -21.07
N ALA A 402 19.73 -5.58 -20.25
CA ALA A 402 21.09 -5.90 -20.74
C ALA A 402 21.10 -7.04 -21.77
N TYR A 403 20.17 -8.01 -21.59
CA TYR A 403 19.97 -9.10 -22.54
C TYR A 403 19.36 -8.61 -23.86
N THR A 404 18.31 -7.78 -23.82
CA THR A 404 17.59 -7.30 -25.01
C THR A 404 18.31 -6.15 -25.72
N ASN A 405 19.03 -5.31 -24.98
CA ASN A 405 19.80 -4.19 -25.50
C ASN A 405 21.26 -4.21 -25.00
N PRO A 406 22.15 -4.83 -25.73
CA PRO A 406 23.59 -4.90 -25.37
C PRO A 406 24.31 -3.55 -25.23
N LYS A 407 23.66 -2.43 -25.59
CA LYS A 407 24.21 -1.06 -25.47
C LYS A 407 23.63 -0.29 -24.26
N ASP A 408 22.82 -0.93 -23.41
CA ASP A 408 22.24 -0.29 -22.23
C ASP A 408 23.27 -0.20 -21.08
N GLU A 409 24.09 0.85 -21.10
CA GLU A 409 25.11 1.07 -20.08
C GLU A 409 24.54 1.11 -18.67
N LEU A 410 23.36 1.71 -18.45
CA LEU A 410 22.74 1.82 -17.13
C LEU A 410 22.34 0.47 -16.58
N ALA A 411 21.83 -0.42 -17.41
CA ALA A 411 21.52 -1.79 -17.03
C ALA A 411 22.79 -2.53 -16.60
N PHE A 412 23.88 -2.41 -17.36
CA PHE A 412 25.16 -3.04 -16.99
C PHE A 412 25.74 -2.49 -15.71
N TYR A 413 25.70 -1.18 -15.45
CA TYR A 413 26.14 -0.61 -14.17
C TYR A 413 25.38 -1.21 -13.00
N ARG A 414 24.05 -1.32 -13.11
CA ARG A 414 23.24 -1.90 -12.06
C ARG A 414 23.57 -3.38 -11.81
N ILE A 415 23.77 -4.17 -12.88
CA ILE A 415 24.13 -5.59 -12.76
C ILE A 415 25.52 -5.76 -12.15
N LEU A 416 26.48 -4.91 -12.52
CA LEU A 416 27.85 -4.97 -11.97
C LEU A 416 27.86 -4.62 -10.47
N ASP A 417 26.98 -3.75 -10.00
CA ASP A 417 26.83 -3.47 -8.56
C ASP A 417 26.28 -4.69 -7.78
N LEU A 418 25.57 -5.58 -8.44
CA LEU A 418 25.18 -6.87 -7.87
C LEU A 418 26.37 -7.82 -7.67
N LEU A 419 27.45 -7.69 -8.45
CA LEU A 419 28.55 -8.64 -8.41
C LEU A 419 29.40 -8.44 -7.14
N PRO A 420 29.84 -9.54 -6.50
CA PRO A 420 30.75 -9.46 -5.37
C PRO A 420 32.14 -8.92 -5.77
N ARG A 421 32.72 -8.12 -4.90
CA ARG A 421 34.13 -7.67 -4.99
C ARG A 421 34.45 -6.76 -6.19
N ILE A 422 33.49 -6.20 -6.87
CA ILE A 422 33.72 -5.17 -7.89
C ILE A 422 33.41 -3.79 -7.29
N GLY A 423 34.32 -2.84 -7.44
CA GLY A 423 34.11 -1.45 -7.03
C GLY A 423 33.78 -0.56 -8.24
N SER A 424 33.24 0.64 -7.97
CA SER A 424 32.75 1.58 -9.00
C SER A 424 33.77 1.89 -10.10
N ALA A 425 35.06 2.03 -9.75
CA ALA A 425 36.13 2.28 -10.74
C ALA A 425 36.30 1.13 -11.74
N TYR A 426 36.21 -0.12 -11.26
CA TYR A 426 36.28 -1.28 -12.15
C TYR A 426 34.95 -1.49 -12.89
N ALA A 427 33.82 -1.20 -12.27
CA ALA A 427 32.52 -1.27 -12.95
C ALA A 427 32.50 -0.36 -14.19
N ASN A 428 32.93 0.90 -14.04
CA ASN A 428 33.04 1.84 -15.16
C ASN A 428 33.91 1.32 -16.31
N LYS A 429 35.08 0.74 -15.97
CA LYS A 429 35.98 0.20 -16.97
C LYS A 429 35.40 -1.03 -17.68
N VAL A 430 34.77 -1.94 -16.91
CA VAL A 430 34.14 -3.14 -17.47
C VAL A 430 33.00 -2.76 -18.41
N VAL A 431 32.12 -1.79 -18.02
CA VAL A 431 31.05 -1.31 -18.89
C VAL A 431 31.63 -0.74 -20.19
N SER A 432 32.64 0.13 -20.11
CA SER A 432 33.30 0.70 -21.28
C SER A 432 33.87 -0.35 -22.20
N ASP A 433 34.51 -1.40 -21.65
CA ASP A 433 35.06 -2.49 -22.47
C ASP A 433 33.96 -3.36 -23.07
N LEU A 434 32.86 -3.67 -22.36
CA LEU A 434 31.71 -4.41 -22.89
C LEU A 434 31.01 -3.64 -24.00
N MET A 435 30.87 -2.32 -23.87
CA MET A 435 30.29 -1.46 -24.92
C MET A 435 31.13 -1.40 -26.17
N ARG A 436 32.44 -1.37 -26.00
CA ARG A 436 33.40 -1.28 -27.12
C ARG A 436 33.66 -2.62 -27.84
N LEU A 437 33.77 -3.72 -27.08
CA LEU A 437 34.22 -5.02 -27.58
C LEU A 437 33.06 -6.03 -27.75
N GLY A 438 31.85 -5.68 -27.26
CA GLY A 438 30.71 -6.55 -27.25
C GLY A 438 30.63 -7.47 -26.01
N ILE A 439 29.48 -8.11 -25.79
CA ILE A 439 29.22 -9.00 -24.67
C ILE A 439 29.72 -10.41 -25.02
N ASN A 440 30.97 -10.69 -24.72
CA ASN A 440 31.59 -12.00 -24.88
C ASN A 440 32.72 -12.21 -23.85
N THR A 441 33.21 -13.45 -23.74
CA THR A 441 34.27 -13.81 -22.78
C THR A 441 35.61 -13.15 -23.09
N ASP A 442 35.88 -12.82 -24.33
CA ASP A 442 37.15 -12.19 -24.74
C ASP A 442 37.18 -10.73 -24.28
N SER A 443 36.05 -10.04 -24.30
CA SER A 443 35.89 -8.64 -23.84
C SER A 443 36.28 -8.45 -22.38
N ILE A 444 36.14 -9.49 -21.56
CA ILE A 444 36.42 -9.46 -20.11
C ILE A 444 37.71 -10.18 -19.73
N TYR A 445 38.45 -10.75 -20.70
CA TYR A 445 39.64 -11.53 -20.45
C TYR A 445 40.73 -10.75 -19.71
N ALA A 446 40.83 -9.43 -19.94
CA ALA A 446 41.79 -8.55 -19.25
C ALA A 446 41.60 -8.57 -17.72
N TYR A 447 40.43 -8.97 -17.21
CA TYR A 447 40.10 -9.04 -15.78
C TYR A 447 40.34 -10.42 -15.15
N LYS A 448 40.85 -11.43 -15.89
CA LYS A 448 40.96 -12.83 -15.48
C LYS A 448 41.69 -13.03 -14.13
N LYS A 449 42.60 -12.15 -13.79
CA LYS A 449 43.39 -12.23 -12.53
C LYS A 449 42.69 -11.57 -11.33
N LEU A 450 41.56 -10.91 -11.53
CA LEU A 450 40.87 -10.15 -10.47
C LEU A 450 39.84 -11.04 -9.74
N ALA A 451 39.68 -10.78 -8.46
CA ALA A 451 38.83 -11.58 -7.57
C ALA A 451 37.33 -11.61 -7.96
N PHE A 452 36.86 -10.66 -8.72
CA PHE A 452 35.48 -10.59 -9.21
C PHE A 452 35.29 -11.29 -10.58
N TYR A 453 36.35 -11.67 -11.26
CA TYR A 453 36.29 -12.27 -12.61
C TYR A 453 35.38 -13.49 -12.72
N PRO A 454 35.33 -14.44 -11.77
CA PRO A 454 34.44 -15.60 -11.89
C PRO A 454 32.96 -15.18 -11.97
N HIS A 455 32.56 -14.16 -11.22
CA HIS A 455 31.19 -13.65 -11.23
C HIS A 455 30.90 -12.84 -12.51
N LEU A 456 31.86 -12.04 -12.96
CA LEU A 456 31.80 -11.31 -14.23
C LEU A 456 31.71 -12.27 -15.42
N SER A 457 32.54 -13.30 -15.46
CA SER A 457 32.49 -14.33 -16.49
C SER A 457 31.13 -15.05 -16.51
N ARG A 458 30.61 -15.40 -15.34
CA ARG A 458 29.28 -16.02 -15.20
C ARG A 458 28.17 -15.10 -15.72
N MET A 459 28.21 -13.81 -15.39
CA MET A 459 27.25 -12.82 -15.90
C MET A 459 27.26 -12.79 -17.43
N VAL A 460 28.44 -12.65 -18.05
CA VAL A 460 28.57 -12.62 -19.50
C VAL A 460 28.08 -13.93 -20.13
N THR A 461 28.45 -15.07 -19.58
CA THR A 461 27.99 -16.39 -20.07
C THR A 461 26.48 -16.53 -19.95
N THR A 462 25.87 -16.08 -18.85
CA THR A 462 24.41 -16.10 -18.67
C THR A 462 23.72 -15.27 -19.73
N LEU A 463 24.14 -14.02 -19.95
CA LEU A 463 23.54 -13.14 -20.96
C LEU A 463 23.70 -13.71 -22.39
N VAL A 464 24.85 -14.30 -22.72
CA VAL A 464 25.08 -14.94 -24.03
C VAL A 464 24.22 -16.19 -24.20
N ASN A 465 24.16 -17.06 -23.18
CA ASN A 465 23.35 -18.30 -23.26
C ASN A 465 21.87 -18.00 -23.35
N THR A 466 21.36 -17.01 -22.60
CA THR A 466 19.96 -16.58 -22.66
C THR A 466 19.56 -16.17 -24.08
N ALA A 467 20.50 -15.61 -24.87
CA ALA A 467 20.24 -15.22 -26.25
C ALA A 467 20.01 -16.41 -27.23
N TRP A 468 20.37 -17.63 -26.83
CA TRP A 468 20.16 -18.83 -27.62
C TRP A 468 18.86 -19.56 -27.27
N GLU A 469 18.19 -19.19 -26.19
CA GLU A 469 16.92 -19.79 -25.78
C GLU A 469 15.75 -19.24 -26.62
N MET A 470 14.86 -20.13 -27.03
CA MET A 470 13.76 -19.83 -27.95
C MET A 470 12.49 -19.41 -27.21
N ASP A 471 12.33 -19.84 -25.95
CA ASP A 471 11.12 -19.56 -25.18
C ASP A 471 11.38 -18.60 -24.00
N ILE A 472 10.40 -17.77 -23.71
CA ILE A 472 10.49 -16.72 -22.69
C ILE A 472 10.67 -17.27 -21.28
N ALA A 473 10.13 -18.46 -21.00
CA ALA A 473 10.23 -19.09 -19.68
C ALA A 473 11.69 -19.49 -19.40
N SER A 474 12.35 -20.15 -20.35
CA SER A 474 13.76 -20.51 -20.24
C SER A 474 14.68 -19.28 -20.18
N GLN A 475 14.37 -18.23 -20.95
CA GLN A 475 15.08 -16.96 -20.87
C GLN A 475 14.99 -16.34 -19.48
N PHE A 476 13.80 -16.27 -18.92
CA PHE A 476 13.60 -15.75 -17.55
C PHE A 476 14.34 -16.61 -16.50
N GLU A 477 14.21 -17.93 -16.57
CA GLU A 477 14.82 -18.85 -15.59
C GLU A 477 16.36 -18.76 -15.60
N HIS A 478 17.01 -18.55 -16.73
CA HIS A 478 18.45 -18.32 -16.81
C HIS A 478 18.87 -17.04 -16.07
N LEU A 479 18.16 -15.94 -16.30
CA LEU A 479 18.43 -14.66 -15.63
C LEU A 479 18.11 -14.75 -14.12
N TYR A 480 17.01 -15.41 -13.78
CA TYR A 480 16.59 -15.63 -12.41
C TYR A 480 17.57 -16.49 -11.61
N SER A 481 18.01 -17.61 -12.19
CA SER A 481 19.01 -18.48 -11.56
C SER A 481 20.33 -17.75 -11.31
N PHE A 482 20.77 -16.92 -12.25
CA PHE A 482 21.95 -16.08 -12.07
C PHE A 482 21.76 -15.10 -10.89
N TYR A 483 20.63 -14.40 -10.81
CA TYR A 483 20.34 -13.46 -9.73
C TYR A 483 20.35 -14.15 -8.36
N VAL A 484 19.64 -15.28 -8.23
CA VAL A 484 19.55 -16.05 -6.98
C VAL A 484 20.92 -16.49 -6.51
N ASP A 485 21.74 -17.02 -7.41
CA ASP A 485 23.07 -17.54 -7.08
C ASP A 485 24.03 -16.42 -6.62
N ILE A 486 23.97 -15.25 -7.23
CA ILE A 486 24.77 -14.10 -6.82
C ILE A 486 24.33 -13.59 -5.43
N ARG A 487 23.01 -13.52 -5.19
CA ARG A 487 22.46 -13.12 -3.88
C ARG A 487 22.84 -14.14 -2.79
N GLN A 488 22.68 -15.43 -3.07
CA GLN A 488 23.06 -16.50 -2.16
C GLN A 488 24.57 -16.49 -1.87
N PHE A 489 25.40 -16.32 -2.89
CA PHE A 489 26.86 -16.20 -2.72
C PHE A 489 27.21 -15.04 -1.78
N LYS A 490 26.56 -13.87 -1.92
CA LYS A 490 26.80 -12.72 -1.02
C LYS A 490 26.46 -13.08 0.43
N ILE A 491 25.33 -13.76 0.67
CA ILE A 491 24.89 -14.20 1.99
C ILE A 491 25.88 -15.21 2.60
N ASP A 492 26.34 -16.19 1.82
CA ASP A 492 27.25 -17.23 2.29
C ASP A 492 28.64 -16.68 2.67
N HIS A 493 29.08 -15.65 1.95
CA HIS A 493 30.38 -15.02 2.16
C HIS A 493 30.33 -13.72 2.98
N MET A 494 29.21 -13.47 3.67
CA MET A 494 29.13 -12.36 4.64
C MET A 494 30.15 -12.58 5.76
N ARG A 495 31.04 -11.62 5.96
CA ARG A 495 32.06 -11.64 7.03
C ARG A 495 31.49 -11.34 8.42
N THR A 496 30.20 -11.45 8.62
CA THR A 496 29.56 -11.18 9.90
C THR A 496 29.51 -12.44 10.77
N LYS A 497 29.95 -12.33 12.02
CA LYS A 497 29.72 -13.35 13.04
C LYS A 497 28.33 -13.29 13.65
N ASN A 498 27.51 -12.31 13.27
CA ASN A 498 26.15 -12.14 13.79
C ASN A 498 25.18 -13.03 13.00
N ALA A 499 24.70 -14.06 13.65
CA ALA A 499 23.71 -14.99 13.09
C ALA A 499 22.42 -14.27 12.67
N ASP A 500 21.98 -13.23 13.41
CA ASP A 500 20.75 -12.50 13.15
C ASP A 500 20.81 -11.71 11.83
N LYS A 501 21.95 -11.05 11.54
CA LYS A 501 22.12 -10.34 10.25
C LYS A 501 22.09 -11.30 9.05
N LYS A 502 22.64 -12.50 9.22
CA LYS A 502 22.60 -13.51 8.16
C LYS A 502 21.19 -14.05 8.00
N ALA A 503 20.46 -14.21 9.10
CA ALA A 503 19.04 -14.58 9.07
C ALA A 503 18.18 -13.50 8.39
N ASP A 504 18.40 -12.22 8.70
CA ASP A 504 17.71 -11.09 8.06
C ASP A 504 17.93 -11.05 6.54
N GLU A 505 19.16 -11.28 6.07
CA GLU A 505 19.44 -11.29 4.62
C GLU A 505 18.86 -12.55 3.94
N ILE A 506 18.78 -13.68 4.64
CA ILE A 506 18.10 -14.88 4.15
C ILE A 506 16.58 -14.61 4.03
N ASP A 507 15.98 -14.02 5.05
CA ASP A 507 14.56 -13.69 5.03
C ASP A 507 14.23 -12.63 3.97
N LYS A 508 15.13 -11.65 3.76
CA LYS A 508 15.03 -10.71 2.65
C LYS A 508 15.12 -11.40 1.29
N LEU A 509 16.05 -12.35 1.12
CA LEU A 509 16.13 -13.12 -0.13
C LEU A 509 14.84 -13.90 -0.38
N LYS A 510 14.25 -14.53 0.64
CA LYS A 510 12.95 -15.22 0.47
C LYS A 510 11.84 -14.26 0.02
N SER A 511 11.80 -13.05 0.58
CA SER A 511 10.87 -12.01 0.14
C SER A 511 11.14 -11.57 -1.29
N ASP A 512 12.41 -11.38 -1.66
CA ASP A 512 12.82 -11.06 -3.04
C ASP A 512 12.38 -12.16 -4.01
N LEU A 513 12.50 -13.45 -3.63
CA LEU A 513 12.09 -14.58 -4.46
C LEU A 513 10.56 -14.64 -4.67
N GLN A 514 9.77 -14.26 -3.68
CA GLN A 514 8.31 -14.15 -3.84
C GLN A 514 7.96 -13.04 -4.84
N ALA A 515 8.62 -11.87 -4.74
CA ALA A 515 8.45 -10.79 -5.67
C ALA A 515 8.84 -11.21 -7.11
N LEU A 516 9.96 -11.91 -7.25
CA LEU A 516 10.43 -12.39 -8.56
C LEU A 516 9.56 -13.51 -9.13
N SER A 517 8.91 -14.33 -8.30
CA SER A 517 7.91 -15.31 -8.76
C SER A 517 6.73 -14.61 -9.43
N ALA A 518 6.21 -13.53 -8.83
CA ALA A 518 5.15 -12.77 -9.45
C ALA A 518 5.62 -12.01 -10.70
N LEU A 519 6.84 -11.50 -10.71
CA LEU A 519 7.43 -10.92 -11.94
C LEU A 519 7.49 -11.96 -13.06
N ARG A 520 7.87 -13.20 -12.72
CA ARG A 520 7.87 -14.33 -13.67
C ARG A 520 6.49 -14.55 -14.27
N ASP A 521 5.45 -14.63 -13.43
CA ASP A 521 4.09 -14.85 -13.92
C ASP A 521 3.65 -13.73 -14.85
N MET A 522 4.02 -12.47 -14.58
CA MET A 522 3.78 -11.35 -15.49
C MET A 522 4.55 -11.48 -16.80
N VAL A 523 5.85 -11.84 -16.75
CA VAL A 523 6.69 -11.99 -17.95
C VAL A 523 6.15 -13.08 -18.86
N LEU A 524 5.66 -14.19 -18.29
CA LEU A 524 5.13 -15.33 -19.04
C LEU A 524 3.82 -15.03 -19.79
N GLU A 525 3.18 -13.90 -19.53
CA GLU A 525 1.99 -13.45 -20.29
C GLU A 525 2.36 -12.84 -21.66
N TYR A 526 3.66 -12.63 -21.93
CA TYR A 526 4.16 -12.00 -23.16
C TYR A 526 4.86 -13.00 -24.07
N ASP A 527 4.91 -12.69 -25.37
CA ASP A 527 5.56 -13.54 -26.37
C ASP A 527 7.10 -13.53 -26.26
N ASN A 528 7.67 -12.43 -25.73
CA ASN A 528 9.10 -12.26 -25.52
C ASN A 528 9.39 -11.16 -24.49
N ILE A 529 10.62 -11.18 -23.95
CA ILE A 529 11.07 -10.22 -22.92
C ILE A 529 11.00 -8.76 -23.39
N LEU A 530 11.28 -8.48 -24.65
CA LEU A 530 11.25 -7.11 -25.18
C LEU A 530 9.83 -6.55 -25.16
N ALA A 531 8.83 -7.33 -25.58
CA ALA A 531 7.43 -6.93 -25.55
C ALA A 531 6.96 -6.61 -24.11
N PHE A 532 7.41 -7.41 -23.15
CA PHE A 532 7.15 -7.16 -21.72
C PHE A 532 7.81 -5.85 -21.24
N LEU A 533 9.07 -5.60 -21.59
CA LEU A 533 9.78 -4.38 -21.20
C LEU A 533 9.15 -3.12 -21.82
N ASP A 534 8.74 -3.20 -23.07
CA ASP A 534 8.09 -2.09 -23.79
C ASP A 534 6.77 -1.71 -23.12
N ASP A 535 5.97 -2.70 -22.76
CA ASP A 535 4.66 -2.48 -22.12
C ASP A 535 4.80 -1.86 -20.71
N ILE A 536 5.74 -2.39 -19.91
CA ILE A 536 6.01 -1.85 -18.58
C ILE A 536 6.49 -0.40 -18.62
N VAL A 537 7.39 -0.06 -19.55
CA VAL A 537 7.90 1.33 -19.68
C VAL A 537 6.77 2.27 -20.13
N LEU A 538 5.89 1.81 -21.00
CA LEU A 538 4.75 2.59 -21.47
C LEU A 538 3.67 2.75 -20.37
N ASP A 539 3.43 1.73 -19.56
CA ASP A 539 2.50 1.79 -18.43
C ASP A 539 3.03 2.63 -17.26
N ALA A 540 4.33 2.61 -17.00
CA ALA A 540 4.95 3.49 -15.99
C ALA A 540 4.80 4.99 -16.34
N SER A 541 4.67 5.33 -17.62
CA SER A 541 4.42 6.70 -18.11
C SER A 541 2.94 7.08 -18.15
N LYS A 542 2.04 6.11 -18.01
CA LYS A 542 0.58 6.26 -17.99
C LYS A 542 0.02 6.16 -16.57
N VAL A 543 0.56 6.92 -15.60
CA VAL A 543 -0.27 7.33 -14.49
C VAL A 543 -1.23 8.38 -15.10
N PRO A 544 -2.51 8.05 -15.31
CA PRO A 544 -3.43 9.06 -15.81
C PRO A 544 -3.45 10.18 -14.76
N GLU A 545 -3.46 11.43 -15.20
CA GLU A 545 -3.85 12.57 -14.38
C GLU A 545 -5.32 12.45 -13.91
N ASP A 546 -5.91 11.28 -14.09
CA ASP A 546 -7.29 10.97 -13.77
C ASP A 546 -7.43 10.83 -12.24
N GLU A 547 -8.21 11.72 -11.64
CA GLU A 547 -8.45 11.75 -10.19
C GLU A 547 -9.16 10.49 -9.66
N ASN A 548 -9.68 9.63 -10.54
CA ASN A 548 -10.45 8.43 -10.18
C ASN A 548 -9.56 7.19 -10.08
N ILE A 549 -8.70 7.14 -9.05
CA ILE A 549 -7.68 6.11 -8.83
C ILE A 549 -7.84 5.49 -7.44
N LEU A 550 -7.83 4.15 -7.35
CA LEU A 550 -7.84 3.40 -6.09
C LEU A 550 -6.59 3.72 -5.26
N THR A 551 -6.73 3.76 -3.94
CA THR A 551 -5.60 4.00 -3.04
C THR A 551 -5.20 2.73 -2.29
N ILE A 552 -3.94 2.32 -2.40
CA ILE A 552 -3.30 1.37 -1.49
C ILE A 552 -2.42 2.19 -0.55
N SER A 553 -2.53 1.99 0.75
CA SER A 553 -1.77 2.81 1.69
C SER A 553 -1.35 2.03 2.94
N THR A 554 -0.14 2.30 3.40
CA THR A 554 0.16 1.93 4.79
C THR A 554 -0.71 2.76 5.73
N ILE A 555 -1.04 2.19 6.90
CA ILE A 555 -1.88 2.87 7.91
C ILE A 555 -1.26 4.21 8.33
N HIS A 556 0.07 4.27 8.46
CA HIS A 556 0.76 5.50 8.80
C HIS A 556 0.57 6.61 7.76
N SER A 557 0.63 6.26 6.49
CA SER A 557 0.43 7.20 5.39
C SER A 557 -1.04 7.55 5.17
N ALA A 558 -1.96 6.68 5.58
CA ALA A 558 -3.40 6.90 5.54
C ALA A 558 -3.90 7.86 6.63
N LYS A 559 -3.06 8.20 7.62
CA LYS A 559 -3.45 9.14 8.68
C LYS A 559 -3.80 10.51 8.10
N GLY A 560 -4.95 11.06 8.51
CA GLY A 560 -5.51 12.29 7.98
C GLY A 560 -6.39 12.11 6.73
N MET A 561 -6.34 10.95 6.08
CA MET A 561 -7.16 10.62 4.91
C MET A 561 -8.46 9.89 5.31
N GLU A 562 -9.39 9.72 4.35
CA GLU A 562 -10.68 9.06 4.57
C GLU A 562 -11.30 8.60 3.26
N TRP A 563 -11.98 7.45 3.25
CA TRP A 563 -12.60 6.85 2.08
C TRP A 563 -13.98 6.28 2.42
N ASP A 564 -14.84 6.15 1.42
CA ASP A 564 -16.17 5.57 1.62
C ASP A 564 -16.08 4.06 1.87
N HIS A 565 -15.16 3.37 1.16
CA HIS A 565 -14.93 1.94 1.29
C HIS A 565 -13.47 1.66 1.70
N VAL A 566 -13.28 0.96 2.81
CA VAL A 566 -11.95 0.63 3.32
C VAL A 566 -11.82 -0.88 3.49
N PHE A 567 -10.77 -1.44 2.90
CA PHE A 567 -10.33 -2.83 3.08
C PHE A 567 -9.07 -2.86 3.93
N MET A 568 -9.17 -3.40 5.15
CA MET A 568 -8.02 -3.66 6.01
C MET A 568 -7.55 -5.09 5.78
N ILE A 569 -6.34 -5.28 5.28
CA ILE A 569 -5.79 -6.59 4.92
C ILE A 569 -4.85 -7.15 5.99
N GLN A 570 -4.74 -8.48 6.03
CA GLN A 570 -3.87 -9.23 6.93
C GLN A 570 -4.06 -8.87 8.42
N CYS A 571 -5.31 -8.66 8.85
CA CYS A 571 -5.66 -8.36 10.23
C CYS A 571 -5.61 -9.62 11.13
N THR A 572 -4.51 -10.35 11.06
CA THR A 572 -4.25 -11.60 11.76
C THR A 572 -3.28 -11.37 12.91
N ASP A 573 -3.54 -11.93 14.07
CA ASP A 573 -2.69 -11.82 15.26
C ASP A 573 -1.25 -12.26 14.97
N GLY A 574 -0.25 -11.46 15.37
CA GLY A 574 1.15 -11.67 15.05
C GLY A 574 1.59 -11.07 13.69
N VAL A 575 0.64 -10.60 12.85
CA VAL A 575 0.89 -9.87 11.60
C VAL A 575 0.43 -8.42 11.71
N PHE A 576 -0.84 -8.23 12.00
CA PHE A 576 -1.44 -6.96 12.37
C PHE A 576 -2.58 -7.18 13.37
N PRO A 577 -2.38 -6.95 14.66
CA PRO A 577 -1.16 -6.39 15.29
C PRO A 577 0.05 -7.32 15.21
N LYS A 578 1.26 -6.74 15.26
CA LYS A 578 2.53 -7.48 15.24
C LYS A 578 2.77 -8.26 16.54
N ILE A 579 2.24 -7.78 17.64
CA ILE A 579 2.33 -8.40 18.96
C ILE A 579 1.02 -9.14 19.19
N ASN A 580 1.09 -10.46 19.33
CA ASN A 580 -0.11 -11.24 19.62
C ASN A 580 -0.44 -11.17 21.12
N LYS A 581 -1.67 -11.53 21.49
CA LYS A 581 -2.16 -11.45 22.87
C LYS A 581 -1.40 -12.30 23.90
N TYR A 582 -0.70 -13.34 23.45
CA TYR A 582 0.07 -14.24 24.31
C TYR A 582 1.51 -13.77 24.55
N GLU A 583 1.99 -12.84 23.71
CA GLU A 583 3.32 -12.25 23.82
C GLU A 583 3.31 -10.89 24.51
N HIS A 584 2.12 -10.34 24.79
CA HIS A 584 1.98 -9.09 25.51
C HIS A 584 2.38 -9.28 26.98
N ASP A 585 3.32 -8.45 27.44
CA ASP A 585 3.76 -8.33 28.82
C ASP A 585 4.14 -6.87 29.13
N GLU A 586 4.51 -6.58 30.37
CA GLU A 586 4.89 -5.22 30.80
C GLU A 586 6.09 -4.65 30.03
N THR A 587 6.91 -5.48 29.38
CA THR A 587 8.13 -5.04 28.68
C THR A 587 7.82 -4.49 27.29
N ASN A 588 6.74 -4.95 26.64
CA ASN A 588 6.30 -4.52 25.32
C ASN A 588 5.00 -3.69 25.31
N ASP A 589 4.53 -3.26 26.47
CA ASP A 589 3.25 -2.55 26.65
C ASP A 589 3.12 -1.30 25.74
N LYS A 590 4.20 -0.55 25.56
CA LYS A 590 4.21 0.64 24.71
C LYS A 590 3.99 0.29 23.22
N GLU A 591 4.63 -0.76 22.72
CA GLU A 591 4.49 -1.23 21.36
C GLU A 591 3.10 -1.81 21.11
N TYR A 592 2.59 -2.56 22.08
CA TYR A 592 1.23 -3.09 22.09
C TYR A 592 0.18 -1.98 21.95
N LEU A 593 0.30 -0.92 22.73
CA LEU A 593 -0.61 0.22 22.68
C LEU A 593 -0.43 1.06 21.41
N GLU A 594 0.76 1.09 20.81
CA GLU A 594 0.97 1.75 19.51
C GLU A 594 0.30 0.95 18.37
N GLU A 595 0.40 -0.39 18.39
CA GLU A 595 -0.33 -1.25 17.44
C GLU A 595 -1.85 -1.10 17.59
N LEU A 596 -2.37 -1.02 18.83
CA LEU A 596 -3.79 -0.73 19.08
C LEU A 596 -4.22 0.60 18.43
N ARG A 597 -3.43 1.66 18.61
CA ARG A 597 -3.71 2.96 17.97
C ARG A 597 -3.60 2.89 16.44
N CYS A 598 -2.64 2.14 15.90
CA CYS A 598 -2.58 1.88 14.46
C CYS A 598 -3.87 1.23 13.96
N PHE A 599 -4.38 0.24 14.69
CA PHE A 599 -5.63 -0.43 14.35
C PHE A 599 -6.84 0.53 14.42
N TYR A 600 -6.92 1.35 15.47
CA TYR A 600 -7.93 2.40 15.61
C TYR A 600 -7.87 3.41 14.44
N VAL A 601 -6.66 3.85 14.05
CA VAL A 601 -6.49 4.74 12.89
C VAL A 601 -7.05 4.08 11.64
N ALA A 602 -6.73 2.81 11.37
CA ALA A 602 -7.21 2.10 10.19
C ALA A 602 -8.73 1.99 10.15
N VAL A 603 -9.37 1.54 11.23
CA VAL A 603 -10.84 1.44 11.36
C VAL A 603 -11.51 2.79 11.10
N THR A 604 -10.98 3.86 11.68
CA THR A 604 -11.55 5.22 11.57
C THR A 604 -11.28 5.94 10.25
N ARG A 605 -10.66 5.26 9.26
CA ARG A 605 -10.54 5.81 7.88
C ARG A 605 -11.79 5.60 7.07
N ALA A 606 -12.61 4.62 7.41
CA ALA A 606 -13.85 4.31 6.70
C ALA A 606 -14.98 5.29 7.03
N LYS A 607 -15.70 5.71 5.98
CA LYS A 607 -16.92 6.53 6.09
C LYS A 607 -18.16 5.67 6.16
N THR A 608 -18.33 4.76 5.22
CA THR A 608 -19.57 3.97 5.03
C THR A 608 -19.37 2.48 5.17
N ASN A 609 -18.33 1.92 4.55
CA ASN A 609 -18.10 0.49 4.51
C ASN A 609 -16.68 0.13 4.98
N LEU A 610 -16.60 -0.79 5.92
CA LEU A 610 -15.36 -1.31 6.46
C LEU A 610 -15.30 -2.83 6.28
N HIS A 611 -14.26 -3.30 5.61
CA HIS A 611 -13.94 -4.72 5.46
C HIS A 611 -12.66 -5.03 6.22
N ILE A 612 -12.73 -5.94 7.18
CA ILE A 612 -11.58 -6.43 7.96
C ILE A 612 -11.30 -7.85 7.49
N ILE A 613 -10.10 -8.09 6.97
CA ILE A 613 -9.74 -9.37 6.38
C ILE A 613 -8.58 -9.96 7.18
N ALA A 614 -8.78 -11.16 7.71
CA ALA A 614 -7.84 -11.83 8.61
C ALA A 614 -7.54 -13.26 8.12
N PRO A 615 -6.61 -13.44 7.16
CA PRO A 615 -6.22 -14.76 6.70
C PRO A 615 -5.69 -15.63 7.85
N ARG A 616 -6.11 -16.91 7.92
CA ARG A 616 -5.64 -17.85 8.93
C ARG A 616 -4.16 -18.20 8.78
N SER A 617 -3.61 -18.01 7.59
CA SER A 617 -2.19 -18.19 7.29
C SER A 617 -1.69 -17.08 6.41
N VAL A 618 -0.63 -16.39 6.87
CA VAL A 618 0.02 -15.28 6.16
C VAL A 618 1.50 -15.59 6.01
N ASN A 619 2.04 -15.43 4.80
CA ASN A 619 3.46 -15.55 4.56
C ASN A 619 4.14 -14.18 4.75
N VAL A 620 4.92 -14.04 5.81
CA VAL A 620 5.70 -12.83 6.08
C VAL A 620 7.18 -13.16 5.96
N CYS A 621 7.85 -12.60 4.95
CA CYS A 621 9.28 -12.80 4.70
C CYS A 621 9.70 -14.29 4.70
N GLY A 622 8.89 -15.16 4.06
CA GLY A 622 9.19 -16.60 3.97
C GLY A 622 8.88 -17.42 5.23
N ARG A 623 8.30 -16.80 6.25
CA ARG A 623 7.75 -17.49 7.43
C ARG A 623 6.24 -17.51 7.32
N SER A 624 5.63 -18.69 7.46
CA SER A 624 4.18 -18.80 7.58
C SER A 624 3.78 -18.49 9.01
N ILE A 625 3.02 -17.43 9.20
CA ILE A 625 2.39 -17.07 10.47
C ILE A 625 0.95 -17.56 10.38
N SER A 626 0.55 -18.40 11.32
CA SER A 626 -0.84 -18.85 11.46
C SER A 626 -1.41 -18.22 12.71
N GLY A 627 -2.57 -17.58 12.60
CA GLY A 627 -3.21 -16.89 13.71
C GLY A 627 -4.70 -16.71 13.50
N ASP A 628 -5.36 -16.29 14.57
CA ASP A 628 -6.75 -15.88 14.56
C ASP A 628 -6.91 -14.43 14.14
N VAL A 629 -8.14 -13.96 14.13
CA VAL A 629 -8.46 -12.52 13.95
C VAL A 629 -7.70 -11.70 15.00
N ALA A 630 -7.24 -10.53 14.63
CA ALA A 630 -6.64 -9.56 15.53
C ALA A 630 -7.42 -9.49 16.86
N HIS A 631 -6.77 -9.82 17.97
CA HIS A 631 -7.42 -9.93 19.30
C HIS A 631 -8.07 -8.62 19.76
N TYR A 632 -7.69 -7.47 19.24
CA TYR A 632 -8.37 -6.21 19.51
C TYR A 632 -9.84 -6.20 19.10
N LEU A 633 -10.27 -7.16 18.29
CA LEU A 633 -11.64 -7.30 17.82
C LEU A 633 -12.47 -8.32 18.63
N ASP A 634 -11.86 -9.07 19.56
CA ASP A 634 -12.54 -10.16 20.28
C ASP A 634 -13.89 -9.73 20.87
N HIS A 635 -13.98 -8.53 21.44
CA HIS A 635 -15.22 -8.00 22.03
C HIS A 635 -16.16 -7.30 21.01
N SER A 636 -15.68 -7.04 19.79
CA SER A 636 -16.44 -6.36 18.73
C SER A 636 -17.00 -7.33 17.68
N LEU A 637 -16.73 -8.63 17.77
CA LEU A 637 -17.18 -9.62 16.78
C LEU A 637 -18.70 -9.65 16.60
N LYS A 638 -19.47 -9.41 17.65
CA LYS A 638 -20.95 -9.33 17.61
C LYS A 638 -21.48 -8.13 16.83
N ASP A 639 -20.65 -7.09 16.68
CA ASP A 639 -21.00 -5.84 15.99
C ASP A 639 -20.59 -5.89 14.52
N MET A 640 -20.07 -7.02 14.06
CA MET A 640 -19.65 -7.28 12.69
C MET A 640 -20.56 -8.29 12.01
N GLN A 641 -20.52 -8.29 10.68
CA GLN A 641 -21.16 -9.29 9.84
C GLN A 641 -20.11 -10.12 9.10
N LYS A 642 -20.50 -11.36 8.77
CA LYS A 642 -19.59 -12.27 8.06
C LYS A 642 -19.41 -11.78 6.61
N GLY A 643 -18.15 -11.53 6.22
CA GLY A 643 -17.78 -11.27 4.84
C GLY A 643 -17.84 -12.55 4.01
N MET A 644 -18.25 -12.43 2.76
CA MET A 644 -18.23 -13.50 1.76
C MET A 644 -17.60 -12.96 0.49
N ILE A 645 -16.89 -13.81 -0.24
CA ILE A 645 -16.38 -13.47 -1.57
C ILE A 645 -17.60 -13.25 -2.47
N PRO A 646 -17.82 -12.05 -3.03
CA PRO A 646 -18.90 -11.84 -3.97
C PRO A 646 -18.69 -12.75 -5.18
N GLU A 647 -19.74 -13.44 -5.60
CA GLU A 647 -19.75 -14.02 -6.93
C GLU A 647 -19.72 -12.88 -7.94
N ILE A 648 -18.58 -12.69 -8.58
CA ILE A 648 -18.54 -11.87 -9.78
C ILE A 648 -19.29 -12.69 -10.83
N LYS A 649 -20.41 -12.19 -11.31
CA LYS A 649 -20.86 -12.56 -12.66
C LYS A 649 -19.71 -12.12 -13.56
N GLU A 650 -18.96 -13.05 -14.13
CA GLU A 650 -17.65 -12.83 -14.80
C GLU A 650 -17.70 -11.77 -15.91
N GLU A 651 -18.87 -11.45 -16.44
CA GLU A 651 -19.22 -10.21 -17.17
C GLU A 651 -20.74 -10.04 -17.15
N ALA A 652 -21.23 -8.79 -17.06
CA ALA A 652 -22.60 -8.50 -17.37
C ALA A 652 -22.85 -8.94 -18.83
N LEU A 653 -23.95 -9.67 -19.08
CA LEU A 653 -24.32 -10.02 -20.45
C LEU A 653 -24.51 -8.72 -21.25
N ALA A 654 -23.84 -8.55 -22.35
CA ALA A 654 -23.91 -7.37 -23.19
C ALA A 654 -24.29 -7.74 -24.63
N PHE A 655 -25.11 -6.92 -25.26
CA PHE A 655 -25.33 -7.06 -26.70
C PHE A 655 -24.05 -6.72 -27.43
N THR A 656 -23.59 -7.61 -28.34
CA THR A 656 -22.37 -7.42 -29.10
C THR A 656 -22.68 -7.56 -30.61
N PHE A 657 -22.15 -6.62 -31.38
CA PHE A 657 -22.18 -6.62 -32.83
C PHE A 657 -20.76 -6.55 -33.34
N THR A 658 -20.36 -7.48 -34.18
CA THR A 658 -19.00 -7.60 -34.69
C THR A 658 -18.83 -6.89 -36.03
N PRO A 659 -17.89 -5.92 -36.18
CA PRO A 659 -17.66 -5.23 -37.47
C PRO A 659 -17.39 -6.19 -38.61
N SER A 660 -17.99 -5.93 -39.79
CA SER A 660 -17.96 -6.82 -40.96
C SER A 660 -16.54 -7.17 -41.42
N SER A 661 -15.60 -6.23 -41.28
CA SER A 661 -14.18 -6.43 -41.69
C SER A 661 -13.40 -7.48 -40.86
N VAL A 662 -13.92 -7.88 -39.69
CA VAL A 662 -13.31 -8.89 -38.80
C VAL A 662 -14.27 -10.01 -38.40
N LYS A 663 -15.48 -10.03 -38.96
CA LYS A 663 -16.53 -11.03 -38.62
C LYS A 663 -16.09 -12.46 -38.89
N ASP A 664 -15.39 -12.68 -40.02
CA ASP A 664 -14.90 -13.99 -40.46
C ASP A 664 -13.48 -14.30 -39.96
N LYS A 665 -12.98 -13.53 -38.98
CA LYS A 665 -11.62 -13.68 -38.45
C LYS A 665 -11.66 -14.11 -36.97
N ASP A 666 -12.62 -14.98 -36.58
CA ASP A 666 -12.65 -15.49 -35.18
C ASP A 666 -11.69 -16.68 -35.01
N LEU A 667 -11.62 -17.24 -33.81
CA LEU A 667 -10.67 -18.29 -33.46
C LEU A 667 -10.77 -19.51 -34.38
N ASP A 668 -11.98 -19.86 -34.83
CA ASP A 668 -12.25 -20.95 -35.76
C ASP A 668 -11.56 -20.78 -37.11
N SER A 669 -11.22 -19.55 -37.51
CA SER A 669 -10.48 -19.29 -38.73
C SER A 669 -8.96 -19.44 -38.59
N ILE A 670 -8.45 -19.58 -37.38
CA ILE A 670 -7.03 -19.57 -37.04
C ILE A 670 -6.58 -20.92 -36.46
N LEU A 671 -7.42 -21.50 -35.60
CA LEU A 671 -7.14 -22.80 -34.98
C LEU A 671 -7.57 -23.95 -35.90
N SER A 672 -6.82 -25.03 -35.87
CA SER A 672 -7.24 -26.27 -36.53
C SER A 672 -8.47 -26.87 -35.83
N TYR A 673 -9.19 -27.73 -36.48
CA TYR A 673 -10.34 -28.44 -35.92
C TYR A 673 -9.98 -29.16 -34.59
N ALA A 674 -8.80 -29.79 -34.54
CA ALA A 674 -8.33 -30.48 -33.33
C ALA A 674 -8.05 -29.49 -32.19
N GLU A 675 -7.42 -28.37 -32.48
CA GLU A 675 -7.15 -27.33 -31.47
C GLU A 675 -8.44 -26.66 -30.97
N MET A 676 -9.43 -26.44 -31.83
CA MET A 676 -10.76 -25.96 -31.44
C MET A 676 -11.50 -26.97 -30.54
N GLN A 677 -11.35 -28.26 -30.81
CA GLN A 677 -11.91 -29.30 -29.98
C GLN A 677 -11.26 -29.31 -28.60
N ASP A 678 -9.92 -29.26 -28.54
CA ASP A 678 -9.16 -29.21 -27.29
C ASP A 678 -9.52 -27.95 -26.48
N LEU A 679 -9.67 -26.80 -27.14
CA LEU A 679 -10.11 -25.56 -26.53
C LEU A 679 -11.53 -25.68 -25.97
N SER A 680 -12.46 -26.23 -26.76
CA SER A 680 -13.85 -26.47 -26.34
C SER A 680 -13.91 -27.41 -25.12
N ASP A 681 -13.16 -28.49 -25.13
CA ASP A 681 -13.11 -29.46 -24.02
C ASP A 681 -12.51 -28.82 -22.75
N SER A 682 -11.50 -27.93 -22.91
CA SER A 682 -10.87 -27.25 -21.81
C SER A 682 -11.78 -26.18 -21.16
N VAL A 683 -12.53 -25.44 -21.99
CA VAL A 683 -13.39 -24.33 -21.53
C VAL A 683 -14.74 -24.84 -21.07
N CYS A 684 -15.35 -25.76 -21.82
CA CYS A 684 -16.75 -26.22 -21.62
C CYS A 684 -16.87 -27.42 -20.68
N ASN A 685 -15.79 -27.89 -20.06
CA ASN A 685 -15.82 -28.97 -19.08
C ASN A 685 -16.41 -28.48 -17.73
N ARG A 686 -17.66 -27.98 -17.79
CA ARG A 686 -18.43 -27.47 -16.66
C ARG A 686 -19.92 -27.62 -16.95
N SER A 687 -20.72 -27.57 -15.89
CA SER A 687 -22.19 -27.72 -16.01
C SER A 687 -22.96 -26.41 -16.07
N THR A 688 -22.30 -25.27 -15.80
CA THR A 688 -22.94 -23.98 -15.68
C THR A 688 -22.35 -22.93 -16.63
N CYS A 689 -23.24 -22.08 -17.17
CA CYS A 689 -22.85 -20.95 -18.00
C CYS A 689 -22.03 -19.92 -17.22
N SER A 690 -20.90 -19.45 -17.78
CA SER A 690 -20.02 -18.44 -17.13
C SER A 690 -20.69 -17.07 -16.95
N ILE A 691 -21.76 -16.76 -17.65
CA ILE A 691 -22.44 -15.46 -17.60
C ILE A 691 -23.70 -15.51 -16.74
N CYS A 692 -24.70 -16.32 -17.15
CA CYS A 692 -25.98 -16.31 -16.45
C CYS A 692 -26.07 -17.34 -15.31
N GLY A 693 -25.05 -18.20 -15.14
CA GLY A 693 -25.01 -19.22 -14.09
C GLY A 693 -25.99 -20.37 -14.26
N CYS A 694 -26.77 -20.44 -15.37
CA CYS A 694 -27.70 -21.50 -15.58
C CYS A 694 -27.01 -22.87 -15.86
N HIS A 695 -27.60 -23.95 -15.41
CA HIS A 695 -27.23 -25.29 -15.85
C HIS A 695 -27.73 -25.52 -17.29
N ALA A 696 -26.82 -25.83 -18.19
CA ALA A 696 -27.16 -26.05 -19.60
C ALA A 696 -26.68 -27.42 -20.06
N ALA A 697 -27.50 -28.07 -20.93
CA ALA A 697 -27.18 -29.36 -21.50
C ALA A 697 -25.92 -29.30 -22.42
N ALA A 698 -25.70 -28.14 -23.05
CA ALA A 698 -24.52 -27.84 -23.84
C ALA A 698 -24.02 -26.45 -23.55
N LEU A 699 -22.71 -26.28 -23.49
CA LEU A 699 -22.03 -25.00 -23.39
C LEU A 699 -21.12 -24.85 -24.61
N TYR A 700 -20.93 -23.58 -25.02
CA TYR A 700 -20.14 -23.23 -26.19
C TYR A 700 -18.98 -22.33 -25.79
N PRO A 701 -17.77 -22.54 -26.36
CA PRO A 701 -16.64 -21.64 -26.13
C PRO A 701 -16.89 -20.32 -26.84
N GLN A 702 -16.94 -19.22 -26.07
CA GLN A 702 -17.21 -17.88 -26.57
C GLN A 702 -15.99 -17.00 -26.39
N SER A 703 -15.55 -16.36 -27.47
CA SER A 703 -14.50 -15.36 -27.48
C SER A 703 -15.05 -14.00 -27.08
N PHE A 704 -14.36 -13.33 -26.16
CA PHE A 704 -14.67 -11.97 -25.73
C PHE A 704 -13.58 -11.02 -26.23
N TRP A 705 -13.99 -9.94 -26.90
CA TRP A 705 -13.10 -9.01 -27.57
C TRP A 705 -13.16 -7.63 -26.93
N SER A 706 -11.99 -6.98 -26.78
CA SER A 706 -11.90 -5.56 -26.51
C SER A 706 -11.67 -4.78 -27.80
N TYR A 707 -12.27 -3.60 -27.93
CA TYR A 707 -12.21 -2.76 -29.12
C TYR A 707 -11.50 -1.44 -28.80
N ASP A 708 -10.42 -1.11 -29.52
CA ASP A 708 -9.76 0.19 -29.49
C ASP A 708 -10.20 1.01 -30.71
N ASP A 709 -11.20 1.85 -30.52
CA ASP A 709 -11.81 2.64 -31.60
C ASP A 709 -10.82 3.66 -32.21
N LYS A 710 -9.78 4.07 -31.47
CA LYS A 710 -8.75 5.00 -31.97
C LYS A 710 -7.77 4.31 -32.92
N LYS A 711 -7.43 3.04 -32.65
CA LYS A 711 -6.52 2.25 -33.49
C LYS A 711 -7.23 1.40 -34.52
N THR A 712 -8.56 1.34 -34.48
CA THR A 712 -9.39 0.39 -35.27
C THR A 712 -8.87 -1.06 -35.14
N GLU A 713 -8.57 -1.46 -33.89
CA GLU A 713 -8.03 -2.77 -33.55
C GLU A 713 -8.94 -3.48 -32.54
N ARG A 714 -9.21 -4.77 -32.71
CA ARG A 714 -9.80 -5.62 -31.67
C ARG A 714 -8.76 -6.62 -31.14
N SER A 715 -8.78 -6.84 -29.82
CA SER A 715 -7.88 -7.78 -29.15
C SER A 715 -8.67 -8.82 -28.39
N LEU A 716 -8.27 -10.09 -28.45
CA LEU A 716 -8.89 -11.17 -27.67
C LEU A 716 -8.62 -10.97 -26.19
N LYS A 717 -9.69 -10.82 -25.40
CA LYS A 717 -9.64 -10.59 -23.95
C LYS A 717 -9.70 -11.89 -23.16
N LYS A 718 -10.67 -12.76 -23.46
CA LYS A 718 -10.83 -14.09 -22.83
C LYS A 718 -11.68 -15.03 -23.69
N ILE A 719 -11.73 -16.30 -23.25
CA ILE A 719 -12.63 -17.32 -23.79
C ILE A 719 -13.37 -17.94 -22.60
N ALA A 720 -14.69 -18.06 -22.67
CA ALA A 720 -15.48 -18.62 -21.59
C ALA A 720 -16.60 -19.54 -22.13
N ALA A 721 -17.09 -20.44 -21.28
CA ALA A 721 -18.18 -21.32 -21.61
C ALA A 721 -19.53 -20.61 -21.43
N VAL A 722 -20.36 -20.53 -22.46
CA VAL A 722 -21.65 -19.85 -22.42
C VAL A 722 -22.76 -20.78 -22.91
N CYS A 723 -23.98 -20.59 -22.38
CA CYS A 723 -25.17 -21.28 -22.91
C CYS A 723 -25.63 -20.64 -24.23
N GLU A 724 -26.49 -21.33 -24.95
CA GLU A 724 -27.03 -20.89 -26.22
C GLU A 724 -27.73 -19.53 -26.16
N ASP A 725 -28.52 -19.27 -25.10
CA ASP A 725 -29.21 -18.00 -24.92
C ASP A 725 -28.26 -16.83 -24.69
N CYS A 726 -27.20 -17.00 -23.88
CA CYS A 726 -26.16 -16.01 -23.75
C CYS A 726 -25.41 -15.78 -25.07
N GLN A 727 -25.17 -16.85 -25.85
CA GLN A 727 -24.50 -16.74 -27.14
C GLN A 727 -25.34 -15.91 -28.12
N LYS A 728 -26.67 -16.07 -28.13
CA LYS A 728 -27.58 -15.24 -28.96
C LYS A 728 -27.45 -13.75 -28.64
N VAL A 729 -27.36 -13.38 -27.37
CA VAL A 729 -27.15 -11.98 -26.97
C VAL A 729 -25.77 -11.48 -27.39
N LEU A 730 -24.73 -12.29 -27.23
CA LEU A 730 -23.36 -11.96 -27.60
C LEU A 730 -23.11 -11.92 -29.13
N HIS A 731 -24.01 -12.44 -29.91
CA HIS A 731 -23.98 -12.40 -31.39
C HIS A 731 -25.26 -11.74 -31.93
N ALA A 732 -25.65 -10.61 -31.40
CA ALA A 732 -26.87 -9.89 -31.75
C ALA A 732 -26.94 -9.51 -33.24
N ASP A 733 -25.78 -9.43 -33.92
CA ASP A 733 -25.68 -9.24 -35.38
C ASP A 733 -26.10 -10.46 -36.23
N ALA A 734 -26.26 -11.64 -35.60
CA ALA A 734 -26.77 -12.83 -36.28
C ALA A 734 -28.30 -13.02 -36.16
N LEU A 735 -28.98 -12.23 -35.32
CA LEU A 735 -30.44 -12.31 -35.13
C LEU A 735 -31.17 -11.76 -36.34
N GLN A 736 -32.06 -12.57 -36.96
CA GLN A 736 -32.75 -12.22 -38.21
C GLN A 736 -34.21 -11.94 -38.03
N SER A 737 -34.82 -12.40 -36.96
CA SER A 737 -36.26 -12.26 -36.70
C SER A 737 -36.56 -11.42 -35.47
N ALA A 738 -37.75 -10.76 -35.48
CA ALA A 738 -38.21 -10.02 -34.32
C ALA A 738 -38.41 -10.92 -33.08
N SER A 739 -38.77 -12.21 -33.29
CA SER A 739 -38.87 -13.18 -32.18
C SER A 739 -37.53 -13.49 -31.55
N GLU A 740 -36.47 -13.71 -32.36
CA GLU A 740 -35.14 -13.95 -31.83
C GLU A 740 -34.60 -12.77 -31.06
N ILE A 741 -34.87 -11.54 -31.51
CA ILE A 741 -34.50 -10.32 -30.80
C ILE A 741 -35.25 -10.21 -29.46
N ASP A 742 -36.56 -10.47 -29.46
CA ASP A 742 -37.37 -10.45 -28.22
C ASP A 742 -36.90 -11.51 -27.22
N ASP A 743 -36.53 -12.71 -27.65
CA ASP A 743 -35.98 -13.77 -26.82
C ASP A 743 -34.64 -13.40 -26.23
N ALA A 744 -33.73 -12.79 -27.03
CA ALA A 744 -32.43 -12.29 -26.58
C ALA A 744 -32.60 -11.15 -25.55
N ILE A 745 -33.55 -10.23 -25.78
CA ILE A 745 -33.87 -9.16 -24.83
C ILE A 745 -34.41 -9.73 -23.53
N LEU A 746 -35.30 -10.72 -23.57
CA LEU A 746 -35.83 -11.37 -22.39
C LEU A 746 -34.73 -12.09 -21.60
N HIS A 747 -33.79 -12.76 -22.27
CA HIS A 747 -32.65 -13.39 -21.61
C HIS A 747 -31.72 -12.33 -20.99
N TYR A 748 -31.44 -11.24 -21.71
CA TYR A 748 -30.68 -10.11 -21.23
C TYR A 748 -31.28 -9.51 -19.96
N MET A 749 -32.62 -9.25 -19.98
CA MET A 749 -33.33 -8.72 -18.80
C MET A 749 -33.20 -9.61 -17.56
N ARG A 750 -33.38 -10.91 -17.72
CA ARG A 750 -33.27 -11.89 -16.62
C ARG A 750 -31.87 -11.96 -16.08
N THR A 751 -30.87 -11.95 -16.96
CA THR A 751 -29.44 -12.10 -16.58
C THR A 751 -28.91 -10.84 -15.90
N ASN A 752 -29.32 -9.65 -16.37
CA ASN A 752 -28.84 -8.36 -15.85
C ASN A 752 -29.83 -7.67 -14.89
N GLU A 753 -30.95 -8.32 -14.54
CA GLU A 753 -31.95 -7.82 -13.60
C GLU A 753 -32.43 -6.41 -13.94
N CYS A 754 -32.78 -6.15 -15.22
CA CYS A 754 -33.15 -4.83 -15.70
C CYS A 754 -34.56 -4.82 -16.37
N THR A 755 -35.13 -3.62 -16.59
CA THR A 755 -36.40 -3.46 -17.29
C THR A 755 -36.24 -3.64 -18.79
N LYS A 756 -37.39 -3.87 -19.50
CA LYS A 756 -37.40 -4.02 -20.96
C LYS A 756 -36.94 -2.74 -21.67
N GLU A 757 -37.33 -1.58 -21.15
CA GLU A 757 -36.93 -0.27 -21.69
C GLU A 757 -35.40 -0.14 -21.68
N LYS A 758 -34.76 -0.50 -20.55
CA LYS A 758 -33.30 -0.44 -20.39
C LYS A 758 -32.58 -1.48 -21.27
N ALA A 759 -33.13 -2.67 -21.42
CA ALA A 759 -32.56 -3.69 -22.29
C ALA A 759 -32.66 -3.28 -23.77
N MET A 760 -33.75 -2.66 -24.19
CA MET A 760 -33.91 -2.11 -25.54
C MET A 760 -32.97 -0.93 -25.80
N GLU A 761 -32.79 -0.04 -24.84
CA GLU A 761 -31.83 1.07 -24.92
C GLU A 761 -30.41 0.53 -25.16
N GLN A 762 -29.98 -0.48 -24.40
CA GLN A 762 -28.66 -1.11 -24.56
C GLN A 762 -28.49 -1.86 -25.89
N TYR A 763 -29.54 -2.49 -26.38
CA TYR A 763 -29.55 -3.11 -27.72
C TYR A 763 -29.36 -2.08 -28.84
N GLU A 764 -30.11 -0.96 -28.82
CA GLU A 764 -29.97 0.11 -29.83
C GLU A 764 -28.65 0.84 -29.72
N GLU A 765 -28.13 1.09 -28.51
CA GLU A 765 -26.78 1.68 -28.27
C GLU A 765 -25.67 0.77 -28.86
N ALA A 766 -25.76 -0.54 -28.65
CA ALA A 766 -24.82 -1.50 -29.21
C ALA A 766 -24.89 -1.53 -30.75
N LYS A 767 -26.07 -1.42 -31.33
CA LYS A 767 -26.34 -1.37 -32.77
C LYS A 767 -25.80 -0.08 -33.39
N ASP A 768 -25.95 1.07 -32.73
CA ASP A 768 -25.41 2.34 -33.17
C ASP A 768 -23.87 2.34 -33.12
N THR A 769 -23.30 1.75 -32.06
CA THR A 769 -21.85 1.55 -31.93
C THR A 769 -21.32 0.68 -33.08
N PHE A 770 -22.03 -0.40 -33.43
CA PHE A 770 -21.70 -1.23 -34.60
C PHE A 770 -21.72 -0.44 -35.88
N ALA A 771 -22.79 0.34 -36.15
CA ALA A 771 -22.92 1.15 -37.35
C ALA A 771 -21.78 2.18 -37.51
N MET A 772 -21.22 2.68 -36.39
CA MET A 772 -20.05 3.53 -36.39
C MET A 772 -18.76 2.73 -36.70
N ARG A 773 -18.58 1.58 -36.05
CA ARG A 773 -17.40 0.73 -36.20
C ARG A 773 -17.30 0.08 -37.57
N ASP A 774 -18.44 -0.29 -38.16
CA ASP A 774 -18.50 -0.96 -39.45
C ASP A 774 -18.00 -0.08 -40.63
N LYS A 775 -17.88 1.24 -40.42
CA LYS A 775 -17.32 2.19 -41.39
C LYS A 775 -15.79 2.06 -41.58
N TYR A 776 -15.11 1.34 -40.67
CA TYR A 776 -13.68 1.24 -40.65
C TYR A 776 -13.19 -0.19 -40.93
N ASN A 777 -11.97 -0.31 -41.45
CA ASN A 777 -11.34 -1.60 -41.67
C ASN A 777 -10.54 -1.99 -40.44
N TRP A 778 -11.08 -2.87 -39.63
CA TRP A 778 -10.52 -3.30 -38.36
C TRP A 778 -9.38 -4.31 -38.53
N SER A 779 -8.33 -4.18 -37.74
CA SER A 779 -7.31 -5.19 -37.51
C SER A 779 -7.64 -6.05 -36.28
N GLN A 780 -7.06 -7.25 -36.20
CA GLN A 780 -7.30 -8.18 -35.11
C GLN A 780 -5.99 -8.65 -34.52
N LYS A 781 -5.93 -8.64 -33.17
CA LYS A 781 -4.78 -9.12 -32.41
C LYS A 781 -5.22 -10.28 -31.51
N ILE A 782 -4.62 -11.45 -31.69
CA ILE A 782 -4.89 -12.64 -30.88
C ILE A 782 -3.64 -12.99 -30.09
N ASN A 783 -3.79 -13.07 -28.77
CA ASN A 783 -2.76 -13.61 -27.89
C ASN A 783 -2.83 -15.15 -27.89
N MET A 784 -2.04 -15.79 -28.76
CA MET A 784 -1.96 -17.24 -28.85
C MET A 784 -1.42 -17.89 -27.57
N GLY A 785 -0.65 -17.15 -26.75
CA GLY A 785 -0.22 -17.61 -25.43
C GLY A 785 -1.39 -17.82 -24.49
N LEU A 786 -2.39 -16.92 -24.50
CA LEU A 786 -3.63 -17.05 -23.74
C LEU A 786 -4.42 -18.30 -24.17
N VAL A 787 -4.57 -18.51 -25.47
CA VAL A 787 -5.28 -19.68 -26.04
C VAL A 787 -4.61 -20.98 -25.59
N LYS A 788 -3.29 -21.08 -25.75
CA LYS A 788 -2.51 -22.26 -25.33
C LYS A 788 -2.57 -22.50 -23.83
N LYS A 789 -2.57 -21.46 -23.01
CA LYS A 789 -2.69 -21.56 -21.54
C LYS A 789 -4.06 -22.13 -21.13
N ILE A 790 -5.14 -21.68 -21.78
CA ILE A 790 -6.48 -22.20 -21.55
C ILE A 790 -6.55 -23.70 -21.91
N MET A 791 -6.00 -24.08 -23.05
CA MET A 791 -5.95 -25.48 -23.49
C MET A 791 -5.13 -26.37 -22.55
N ALA A 792 -4.03 -25.86 -22.01
CA ALA A 792 -3.16 -26.58 -21.07
C ALA A 792 -3.71 -26.67 -19.64
N THR A 793 -4.70 -25.86 -19.30
CA THR A 793 -5.26 -25.79 -17.94
C THR A 793 -6.79 -25.96 -18.02
N PRO A 794 -7.30 -27.18 -18.28
CA PRO A 794 -8.72 -27.40 -18.37
C PRO A 794 -9.42 -27.04 -17.06
N TYR A 795 -10.59 -26.43 -17.18
CA TYR A 795 -11.43 -26.09 -16.05
C TYR A 795 -11.75 -27.35 -15.23
N LYS A 796 -11.40 -27.33 -13.96
CA LYS A 796 -11.80 -28.37 -12.99
C LYS A 796 -12.93 -27.80 -12.15
N GLU A 797 -14.12 -28.34 -12.36
CA GLU A 797 -15.25 -28.02 -11.48
C GLU A 797 -14.91 -28.54 -10.07
N GLU A 798 -14.74 -27.63 -9.11
CA GLU A 798 -14.71 -28.00 -7.69
C GLU A 798 -16.15 -28.36 -7.29
N ARG A 799 -16.55 -29.60 -7.49
CA ARG A 799 -17.80 -30.10 -6.89
C ARG A 799 -17.65 -29.99 -5.38
N ALA A 800 -18.61 -29.34 -4.73
CA ALA A 800 -18.69 -29.32 -3.30
C ALA A 800 -18.55 -30.74 -2.76
N LYS A 801 -17.63 -30.98 -1.82
CA LYS A 801 -17.45 -32.28 -1.19
C LYS A 801 -18.76 -32.65 -0.52
N ILE A 802 -19.33 -33.77 -0.89
CA ILE A 802 -20.50 -34.32 -0.21
C ILE A 802 -20.00 -35.12 0.99
N TYR A 803 -20.22 -34.55 2.18
CA TYR A 803 -19.82 -35.20 3.43
C TYR A 803 -20.85 -36.20 3.89
N LEU A 804 -20.36 -37.33 4.43
CA LEU A 804 -21.16 -38.48 4.84
C LEU A 804 -21.18 -38.61 6.36
N ILE A 805 -22.31 -38.89 6.94
CA ILE A 805 -22.46 -39.24 8.36
C ILE A 805 -22.29 -40.75 8.48
N VAL A 806 -21.04 -41.20 8.73
CA VAL A 806 -20.69 -42.62 8.72
C VAL A 806 -20.46 -43.13 10.12
N PRO A 807 -21.28 -44.10 10.61
CA PRO A 807 -20.99 -44.81 11.85
C PRO A 807 -19.63 -45.54 11.77
N PHE A 808 -18.98 -45.69 12.92
CA PHE A 808 -17.64 -46.31 12.99
C PHE A 808 -17.57 -47.70 12.39
N GLU A 809 -18.68 -48.45 12.46
CA GLU A 809 -18.85 -49.81 11.94
C GLU A 809 -18.86 -49.85 10.40
N ASP A 810 -19.30 -48.77 9.75
CA ASP A 810 -19.47 -48.69 8.28
C ASP A 810 -18.28 -48.08 7.56
N LYS A 811 -17.25 -47.60 8.27
CA LYS A 811 -16.11 -46.91 7.70
C LYS A 811 -15.41 -47.63 6.56
N ASP A 812 -15.24 -48.94 6.71
CA ASP A 812 -14.57 -49.78 5.69
C ASP A 812 -15.45 -49.99 4.45
N MET A 813 -16.77 -49.99 4.64
CA MET A 813 -17.75 -50.07 3.55
C MET A 813 -17.77 -48.82 2.71
N VAL A 814 -17.89 -47.59 3.31
CA VAL A 814 -17.87 -46.34 2.55
C VAL A 814 -16.52 -46.10 1.88
N LYS A 815 -15.43 -46.52 2.52
CA LYS A 815 -14.10 -46.49 1.92
C LYS A 815 -14.01 -47.42 0.67
N SER A 816 -14.57 -48.60 0.72
CA SER A 816 -14.60 -49.53 -0.43
C SER A 816 -15.43 -48.97 -1.59
N LEU A 817 -16.43 -48.16 -1.30
CA LEU A 817 -17.23 -47.43 -2.29
C LEU A 817 -16.52 -46.21 -2.88
N GLY A 818 -15.36 -45.86 -2.36
CA GLY A 818 -14.51 -44.76 -2.88
C GLY A 818 -14.58 -43.47 -2.10
N ALA A 819 -15.26 -43.42 -0.94
CA ALA A 819 -15.21 -42.25 -0.05
C ALA A 819 -13.81 -42.09 0.58
N ARG A 820 -13.47 -40.87 0.90
CA ARG A 820 -12.19 -40.50 1.53
C ARG A 820 -12.43 -39.80 2.87
N TRP A 821 -11.48 -39.95 3.79
CA TRP A 821 -11.51 -39.25 5.08
C TRP A 821 -10.92 -37.86 4.95
N ASP A 822 -11.69 -36.86 5.34
CA ASP A 822 -11.21 -35.48 5.47
C ASP A 822 -10.74 -35.27 6.91
N GLN A 823 -9.43 -35.03 7.08
CA GLN A 823 -8.82 -34.91 8.40
C GLN A 823 -9.15 -33.56 9.05
N ALA A 824 -9.43 -32.51 8.27
CA ALA A 824 -9.79 -31.20 8.75
C ALA A 824 -11.24 -31.18 9.29
N GLU A 825 -12.16 -31.72 8.52
CA GLU A 825 -13.58 -31.79 8.89
C GLU A 825 -13.93 -33.01 9.76
N ARG A 826 -12.97 -33.93 9.98
CA ARG A 826 -13.15 -35.20 10.72
C ARG A 826 -14.37 -35.98 10.23
N SER A 827 -14.56 -36.01 8.93
CA SER A 827 -15.71 -36.63 8.28
C SER A 827 -15.33 -37.35 6.99
N TRP A 828 -16.13 -38.35 6.58
CA TRP A 828 -15.99 -39.00 5.29
C TRP A 828 -16.62 -38.11 4.21
N TYR A 829 -16.06 -38.10 3.02
CA TYR A 829 -16.61 -37.36 1.88
C TYR A 829 -16.48 -38.16 0.58
N ILE A 830 -17.37 -37.89 -0.36
CA ILE A 830 -17.32 -38.44 -1.70
C ILE A 830 -16.44 -37.55 -2.56
N PRO A 831 -15.26 -38.03 -3.03
CA PRO A 831 -14.42 -37.23 -3.92
C PRO A 831 -15.08 -37.00 -5.28
N SER A 832 -14.84 -35.86 -5.92
CA SER A 832 -15.43 -35.51 -7.22
C SER A 832 -15.16 -36.52 -8.34
N ASN A 833 -14.08 -37.30 -8.22
CA ASN A 833 -13.70 -38.34 -9.19
C ASN A 833 -14.18 -39.75 -8.76
N CYS A 834 -15.09 -39.87 -7.79
CA CYS A 834 -15.64 -41.15 -7.37
C CYS A 834 -16.48 -41.76 -8.51
N LYS A 835 -16.17 -42.98 -8.89
CA LYS A 835 -16.88 -43.70 -9.95
C LYS A 835 -18.15 -44.39 -9.47
N THR A 836 -18.34 -44.49 -8.17
CA THR A 836 -19.51 -45.18 -7.55
C THR A 836 -20.69 -44.20 -7.60
N PRO A 837 -21.88 -44.64 -8.11
CA PRO A 837 -23.10 -43.82 -8.14
C PRO A 837 -23.50 -43.31 -6.74
N LEU A 838 -24.04 -42.07 -6.66
CA LEU A 838 -24.41 -41.43 -5.40
C LEU A 838 -25.46 -42.14 -4.60
N ASP A 839 -26.38 -42.90 -5.26
CA ASP A 839 -27.42 -43.69 -4.63
C ASP A 839 -26.85 -44.80 -3.70
N GLN A 840 -25.65 -45.26 -3.98
CA GLN A 840 -24.97 -46.24 -3.10
C GLN A 840 -24.45 -45.61 -1.80
N PHE A 841 -24.36 -44.32 -1.73
CA PHE A 841 -23.98 -43.60 -0.50
C PHE A 841 -25.21 -43.06 0.27
N ALA A 842 -26.42 -43.24 -0.27
CA ALA A 842 -27.66 -42.74 0.32
C ALA A 842 -27.86 -43.08 1.80
N PRO A 843 -27.43 -44.26 2.34
CA PRO A 843 -27.55 -44.52 3.77
C PRO A 843 -26.74 -43.60 4.69
N TRP A 844 -25.73 -42.89 4.17
CA TRP A 844 -24.81 -42.04 4.92
C TRP A 844 -24.87 -40.54 4.47
N MET A 845 -25.66 -40.20 3.48
CA MET A 845 -25.94 -38.83 3.01
C MET A 845 -26.99 -38.18 3.91
#